data_4a923c44ebb61a559cc1954a503d9d87
#
_entry.id   4a923c44ebb61a559cc1954a503d9d87
#
_cell.length_a   1.000
_cell.length_b   1.000
_cell.length_c   1.000
_cell.angle_alpha   90.00
_cell.angle_beta   90.00
_cell.angle_gamma   90.00
#
_symmetry.space_group_name_H-M   'P 1'
#
loop_
_entity.id
_entity.type
_entity.pdbx_description
1 polymer ?
#
loop_
_entity_poly.entity_id
_entity_poly.type
_entity_poly.pdbx_seq_one_letter_code
_entity_poly.pdbx_strand_id
1 'polypeptide(L)'
;DVYKRQVMEISFIGYISKTLQVKDASSLKIVLKEDNQALDEVVVVGYGVQRKSDLTGSVASVNSDVLESRPQANLIQSLQGAVPGLNISVTGSNAEGSSTTTRIRGNNSITADNKPLVILDGIPFDGPWSEINPNDVESIEVLKDASSAAIYGARGSNGVILITSKRGKKDRLTVSYDTYVTIDQPINLPRMMNGKEFYKYKSEAFKATNTTPPTEENPEPWLDNFTPTELAMYAAGQSTDWMKLATQTGIKQQHNLSFRGGANKTSYFISLNYTDVKGTAVGNEFKRYNVRFNLDQEFNSWLKFSTTTQLGRYDRSGSSASFWRAIKQVPLGRAYNEDGSLTLSATEDSSSAFSINPLGSLNNKTKDIRAKVITNNVLEVKFPFIKGLSYKLNTGFTYQNSSYKNYQGLDTYEGASANGVLNTDDWHSEEWILENIISYQREFGKHRIFFTGLYSAQSKEYEQNTMEGKNFPNDVMYYYQISKAATMSGNSNYYKENHISQMGRLNYTYDDRYLLTLTARRDGYSAFGESSKFGVFPSAAIGWNISNESFFKDKPISETISNLKYRLSWGKNGNEAISAYSTLPNLSTYNYLNDDHTAQFGFYPSKLASPGLGWETTTSINTGFDIALWNGRIQSSFDIYWSKTKDLLLSRSIPTINGTGSITENRGQTRNRGFEFQITSNNITHKSFSWSTSFNLSHYRSEIVDVGLYDANGKPVDDVASKWFIGEPINVNYDYKIIGVWQIADPSNPTGQQDPNYRNSYPGYVKYLDVDGNDITTADKTIIGSAIPKVNMSLMNTFEYKNFTLSVFLTAQLGQTHLNALYDTSHNSYRQNRFLVDFWTPENPTNSYPKNSLNSDVNPEGASFYEKTDFLRISDVTLGYNFPQQWLRRTFIKRLNLYMNIKNLATITGWTGMDPEFLNDQL
;
A
#
# COMPACT_ATOMS: atom_id res chain seq x y z
N ASP A 1 -31.33 -59.60 1.41
CA ASP A 1 -31.60 -59.03 0.04
C ASP A 1 -31.81 -57.51 0.02
N VAL A 2 -31.91 -56.83 1.19
CA VAL A 2 -32.07 -55.37 1.28
C VAL A 2 -30.80 -54.63 0.77
N TYR A 3 -29.63 -55.23 0.83
CA TYR A 3 -28.36 -54.64 0.44
C TYR A 3 -28.04 -54.75 -1.06
N LYS A 4 -28.72 -55.50 -1.85
CA LYS A 4 -28.46 -55.73 -3.30
C LYS A 4 -28.97 -54.64 -4.24
N ARG A 5 -29.59 -53.55 -3.72
CA ARG A 5 -30.12 -52.43 -4.51
C ARG A 5 -29.67 -51.06 -4.02
N GLN A 6 -28.68 -50.98 -3.13
CA GLN A 6 -28.19 -49.70 -2.66
C GLN A 6 -27.26 -49.08 -3.71
N VAL A 7 -27.47 -47.79 -3.93
CA VAL A 7 -26.60 -46.93 -4.70
C VAL A 7 -25.56 -46.35 -3.72
N MET A 8 -24.29 -46.67 -3.93
CA MET A 8 -23.19 -46.14 -3.14
C MET A 8 -22.54 -45.00 -3.92
N GLU A 9 -22.53 -43.81 -3.36
CA GLU A 9 -21.77 -42.69 -3.85
C GLU A 9 -20.42 -42.63 -3.11
N ILE A 10 -19.33 -42.65 -3.87
CA ILE A 10 -17.97 -42.60 -3.37
C ILE A 10 -17.39 -41.27 -3.79
N SER A 11 -17.06 -40.43 -2.83
CA SER A 11 -16.41 -39.13 -3.03
C SER A 11 -15.13 -39.07 -2.21
N PHE A 12 -14.10 -38.48 -2.79
CA PHE A 12 -12.85 -38.16 -2.12
C PHE A 12 -12.39 -36.79 -2.59
N ILE A 13 -11.85 -35.99 -1.71
CA ILE A 13 -11.39 -34.63 -2.06
C ILE A 13 -10.33 -34.73 -3.17
N GLY A 14 -10.52 -34.00 -4.26
CA GLY A 14 -9.66 -34.04 -5.43
C GLY A 14 -9.98 -35.16 -6.46
N TYR A 15 -11.12 -35.85 -6.29
CA TYR A 15 -11.55 -36.90 -7.20
C TYR A 15 -13.03 -36.74 -7.60
N ILE A 16 -13.36 -37.10 -8.84
CA ILE A 16 -14.73 -37.10 -9.35
C ILE A 16 -15.54 -38.18 -8.60
N SER A 17 -16.65 -37.77 -7.96
CA SER A 17 -17.55 -38.69 -7.29
C SER A 17 -18.05 -39.77 -8.25
N LYS A 18 -18.03 -41.01 -7.80
CA LYS A 18 -18.50 -42.15 -8.60
C LYS A 18 -19.65 -42.85 -7.89
N THR A 19 -20.76 -42.95 -8.60
CA THR A 19 -21.95 -43.66 -8.13
C THR A 19 -21.92 -45.08 -8.66
N LEU A 20 -22.05 -46.05 -7.76
CA LEU A 20 -22.07 -47.49 -8.12
C LEU A 20 -23.30 -48.19 -7.50
N GLN A 21 -23.96 -49.02 -8.25
CA GLN A 21 -24.99 -49.88 -7.75
C GLN A 21 -24.37 -51.19 -7.23
N VAL A 22 -24.48 -51.43 -5.93
CA VAL A 22 -23.91 -52.63 -5.31
C VAL A 22 -24.71 -53.85 -5.74
N LYS A 23 -24.07 -54.76 -6.53
CA LYS A 23 -24.68 -55.96 -7.01
C LYS A 23 -24.30 -57.20 -6.21
N ASP A 24 -23.18 -57.17 -5.47
CA ASP A 24 -22.62 -58.30 -4.78
C ASP A 24 -21.82 -57.84 -3.53
N ALA A 25 -21.66 -58.71 -2.52
CA ALA A 25 -20.90 -58.47 -1.28
C ALA A 25 -19.40 -58.76 -1.42
N SER A 26 -18.89 -58.87 -2.67
CA SER A 26 -17.47 -59.06 -2.94
C SER A 26 -16.65 -57.73 -2.83
N SER A 27 -15.37 -57.86 -2.58
CA SER A 27 -14.48 -56.71 -2.48
C SER A 27 -14.46 -55.87 -3.81
N LEU A 28 -14.99 -54.65 -3.73
CA LEU A 28 -15.03 -53.74 -4.86
C LEU A 28 -13.73 -52.91 -4.89
N LYS A 29 -12.97 -53.04 -5.95
CA LYS A 29 -11.86 -52.12 -6.24
C LYS A 29 -12.42 -50.91 -7.01
N ILE A 30 -12.51 -49.78 -6.33
CA ILE A 30 -13.07 -48.56 -6.88
C ILE A 30 -11.91 -47.64 -7.24
N VAL A 31 -11.79 -47.29 -8.51
CA VAL A 31 -10.83 -46.30 -8.99
C VAL A 31 -11.61 -45.00 -9.23
N LEU A 32 -11.30 -43.96 -8.47
CA LEU A 32 -11.77 -42.63 -8.71
C LEU A 32 -10.84 -41.94 -9.71
N LYS A 33 -11.39 -41.16 -10.62
CA LYS A 33 -10.60 -40.24 -11.44
C LYS A 33 -10.30 -38.97 -10.70
N GLU A 34 -9.09 -38.47 -10.79
CA GLU A 34 -8.72 -37.19 -10.23
C GLU A 34 -9.63 -36.09 -10.81
N ASP A 35 -10.19 -35.26 -9.94
CA ASP A 35 -10.97 -34.10 -10.34
C ASP A 35 -10.04 -32.91 -10.49
N ASN A 36 -9.51 -32.73 -11.69
CA ASN A 36 -8.64 -31.61 -12.04
C ASN A 36 -9.46 -30.43 -12.57
N GLN A 37 -10.77 -30.37 -12.28
CA GLN A 37 -11.63 -29.28 -12.74
C GLN A 37 -11.46 -28.02 -11.87
N ALA A 38 -10.37 -27.30 -12.05
CA ALA A 38 -10.25 -25.88 -11.68
C ALA A 38 -11.26 -24.97 -12.43
N LEU A 39 -12.13 -25.54 -13.26
CA LEU A 39 -13.14 -24.86 -14.06
C LEU A 39 -14.46 -24.62 -13.33
N ASP A 40 -14.73 -25.34 -12.24
CA ASP A 40 -15.92 -25.14 -11.39
C ASP A 40 -15.64 -24.19 -10.21
N GLU A 41 -14.44 -23.58 -10.13
CA GLU A 41 -14.14 -22.56 -9.15
C GLU A 41 -15.12 -21.40 -9.31
N VAL A 42 -15.89 -21.15 -8.26
CA VAL A 42 -16.81 -20.01 -8.20
C VAL A 42 -16.11 -18.83 -7.59
N VAL A 43 -16.23 -17.68 -8.21
CA VAL A 43 -15.67 -16.42 -7.75
C VAL A 43 -16.78 -15.44 -7.39
N VAL A 44 -16.57 -14.66 -6.36
CA VAL A 44 -17.47 -13.57 -5.99
C VAL A 44 -17.18 -12.38 -6.91
N VAL A 45 -18.14 -11.98 -7.70
CA VAL A 45 -18.02 -10.80 -8.58
C VAL A 45 -19.19 -9.86 -8.30
N GLY A 46 -18.89 -8.82 -7.56
CA GLY A 46 -19.90 -7.84 -7.18
C GLY A 46 -21.02 -8.43 -6.33
N TYR A 47 -22.24 -8.30 -6.78
CA TYR A 47 -23.45 -8.74 -6.04
C TYR A 47 -23.85 -10.21 -6.28
N GLY A 48 -23.00 -10.99 -6.96
CA GLY A 48 -23.28 -12.38 -7.28
C GLY A 48 -22.07 -13.29 -7.28
N VAL A 49 -22.33 -14.59 -7.31
CA VAL A 49 -21.30 -15.62 -7.46
C VAL A 49 -21.39 -16.14 -8.89
N GLN A 50 -20.27 -16.20 -9.61
CA GLN A 50 -20.18 -16.69 -10.98
C GLN A 50 -19.13 -17.78 -11.10
N ARG A 51 -19.28 -18.68 -12.04
CA ARG A 51 -18.21 -19.63 -12.39
C ARG A 51 -17.06 -18.87 -13.03
N LYS A 52 -15.84 -19.23 -12.71
CA LYS A 52 -14.63 -18.64 -13.35
C LYS A 52 -14.66 -18.77 -14.88
N SER A 53 -15.22 -19.86 -15.37
CA SER A 53 -15.47 -20.09 -16.80
C SER A 53 -16.37 -19.02 -17.46
N ASP A 54 -17.30 -18.42 -16.71
CA ASP A 54 -18.29 -17.46 -17.22
C ASP A 54 -17.82 -16.01 -17.14
N LEU A 55 -16.68 -15.75 -16.52
CA LEU A 55 -16.15 -14.40 -16.41
C LEU A 55 -15.67 -13.88 -17.75
N THR A 56 -16.09 -12.68 -18.13
CA THR A 56 -15.66 -11.99 -19.35
C THR A 56 -14.57 -10.95 -19.09
N GLY A 57 -14.41 -10.53 -17.84
CA GLY A 57 -13.40 -9.55 -17.42
C GLY A 57 -12.11 -10.17 -16.85
N SER A 58 -11.10 -9.33 -16.63
CA SER A 58 -9.83 -9.71 -15.98
C SER A 58 -9.98 -9.69 -14.47
N VAL A 59 -10.10 -10.87 -13.87
CA VAL A 59 -10.24 -11.08 -12.43
C VAL A 59 -9.17 -12.04 -11.94
N ALA A 60 -8.43 -11.67 -10.90
CA ALA A 60 -7.50 -12.56 -10.23
C ALA A 60 -8.04 -12.91 -8.84
N SER A 61 -7.97 -14.19 -8.47
CA SER A 61 -8.43 -14.68 -7.16
C SER A 61 -7.26 -15.21 -6.34
N VAL A 62 -7.26 -14.89 -5.07
CA VAL A 62 -6.32 -15.42 -4.05
C VAL A 62 -7.17 -16.05 -2.95
N ASN A 63 -7.03 -17.34 -2.75
CA ASN A 63 -7.77 -18.09 -1.73
C ASN A 63 -7.04 -18.13 -0.39
N SER A 64 -7.72 -18.64 0.65
CA SER A 64 -7.16 -18.76 1.99
C SER A 64 -5.87 -19.57 2.07
N ASP A 65 -5.67 -20.57 1.20
CA ASP A 65 -4.49 -21.43 1.24
C ASP A 65 -3.21 -20.63 0.93
N VAL A 66 -3.28 -19.67 -0.02
CA VAL A 66 -2.16 -18.77 -0.36
C VAL A 66 -1.89 -17.82 0.83
N LEU A 67 -2.94 -17.31 1.48
CA LEU A 67 -2.81 -16.42 2.65
C LEU A 67 -2.23 -17.16 3.86
N GLU A 68 -2.66 -18.40 4.11
CA GLU A 68 -2.16 -19.24 5.19
C GLU A 68 -0.72 -19.71 4.96
N SER A 69 -0.29 -19.88 3.71
CA SER A 69 1.10 -20.25 3.38
C SER A 69 2.10 -19.11 3.61
N ARG A 70 1.61 -17.87 3.71
CA ARG A 70 2.42 -16.64 3.88
C ARG A 70 1.86 -15.79 5.04
N PRO A 71 2.00 -16.25 6.29
CA PRO A 71 1.41 -15.55 7.44
C PRO A 71 1.98 -14.14 7.60
N GLN A 72 1.08 -13.14 7.60
CA GLN A 72 1.40 -11.71 7.74
C GLN A 72 0.46 -11.09 8.76
N ALA A 73 0.93 -10.10 9.53
CA ALA A 73 0.06 -9.32 10.40
C ALA A 73 -0.82 -8.34 9.60
N ASN A 74 -0.31 -7.88 8.46
CA ASN A 74 -1.00 -6.99 7.53
C ASN A 74 -1.41 -7.78 6.28
N LEU A 75 -2.72 -7.82 6.01
CA LEU A 75 -3.31 -8.62 4.93
C LEU A 75 -2.71 -8.27 3.55
N ILE A 76 -2.50 -6.98 3.26
CA ILE A 76 -2.04 -6.56 1.93
C ILE A 76 -0.63 -7.09 1.60
N GLN A 77 0.23 -7.26 2.60
CA GLN A 77 1.57 -7.80 2.38
C GLN A 77 1.54 -9.27 1.93
N SER A 78 0.51 -10.04 2.32
CA SER A 78 0.36 -11.41 1.82
C SER A 78 -0.04 -11.47 0.34
N LEU A 79 -0.56 -10.36 -0.22
CA LEU A 79 -0.91 -10.23 -1.65
C LEU A 79 0.24 -9.77 -2.52
N GLN A 80 1.34 -9.27 -1.93
CA GLN A 80 2.48 -8.77 -2.68
C GLN A 80 3.03 -9.86 -3.61
N GLY A 81 3.05 -9.58 -4.92
CA GLY A 81 3.47 -10.53 -5.95
C GLY A 81 2.52 -11.72 -6.18
N ALA A 82 1.42 -11.87 -5.43
CA ALA A 82 0.46 -12.95 -5.65
C ALA A 82 -0.45 -12.72 -6.88
N VAL A 83 -0.65 -11.46 -7.25
CA VAL A 83 -1.52 -11.03 -8.34
C VAL A 83 -0.74 -10.19 -9.35
N PRO A 84 -0.68 -10.58 -10.64
CA PRO A 84 -0.04 -9.76 -11.66
C PRO A 84 -0.81 -8.46 -11.86
N GLY A 85 -0.07 -7.34 -11.99
CA GLY A 85 -0.63 -6.00 -12.11
C GLY A 85 -1.07 -5.33 -10.81
N LEU A 86 -1.05 -6.05 -9.67
CA LEU A 86 -1.20 -5.47 -8.34
C LEU A 86 0.19 -5.12 -7.79
N ASN A 87 0.47 -3.83 -7.69
CA ASN A 87 1.71 -3.31 -7.12
C ASN A 87 1.46 -2.85 -5.68
N ILE A 88 2.25 -3.36 -4.76
CA ILE A 88 2.19 -3.04 -3.34
C ILE A 88 3.59 -2.61 -2.94
N SER A 89 3.76 -1.33 -2.64
CA SER A 89 5.00 -0.78 -2.09
C SER A 89 4.82 -0.61 -0.59
N VAL A 90 5.83 -1.02 0.15
CA VAL A 90 5.86 -0.87 1.60
C VAL A 90 6.60 0.42 1.93
N THR A 91 5.97 1.33 2.66
CA THR A 91 6.57 2.59 3.08
C THR A 91 6.63 2.63 4.60
N GLY A 92 7.82 2.58 5.15
CA GLY A 92 8.05 2.61 6.60
C GLY A 92 7.78 1.28 7.32
N SER A 93 8.39 1.12 8.47
CA SER A 93 8.27 -0.05 9.34
C SER A 93 7.82 0.39 10.72
N ASN A 94 6.51 0.33 10.97
CA ASN A 94 5.97 0.55 12.32
C ASN A 94 5.29 -0.73 12.86
N ALA A 95 5.03 -0.75 14.16
CA ALA A 95 4.45 -1.92 14.83
C ALA A 95 3.05 -2.26 14.32
N GLU A 96 2.24 -1.27 13.93
CA GLU A 96 0.90 -1.48 13.35
C GLU A 96 0.95 -2.27 12.03
N GLY A 97 2.09 -2.32 11.43
CA GLY A 97 2.31 -2.79 10.07
C GLY A 97 2.66 -1.61 9.16
N SER A 98 3.49 -1.89 8.18
CA SER A 98 4.00 -0.86 7.29
C SER A 98 2.88 -0.10 6.59
N SER A 99 3.01 1.21 6.47
CA SER A 99 2.23 1.98 5.52
C SER A 99 2.45 1.40 4.14
N THR A 100 1.39 1.16 3.40
CA THR A 100 1.49 0.53 2.09
C THR A 100 0.78 1.36 1.04
N THR A 101 1.44 1.55 -0.08
CA THR A 101 0.83 2.09 -1.28
C THR A 101 0.39 0.94 -2.18
N THR A 102 -0.89 0.89 -2.50
CA THR A 102 -1.47 -0.16 -3.35
C THR A 102 -1.92 0.45 -4.67
N ARG A 103 -1.52 -0.14 -5.80
CA ARG A 103 -1.88 0.28 -7.15
C ARG A 103 -2.23 -0.93 -8.01
N ILE A 104 -3.28 -0.79 -8.84
CA ILE A 104 -3.62 -1.80 -9.85
C ILE A 104 -3.34 -1.17 -11.22
N ARG A 105 -2.42 -1.79 -12.01
CA ARG A 105 -2.06 -1.35 -13.36
C ARG A 105 -1.48 0.07 -13.44
N GLY A 106 -0.87 0.57 -12.34
CA GLY A 106 -0.21 1.88 -12.28
C GLY A 106 -1.12 3.03 -11.88
N ASN A 107 -0.72 4.25 -12.26
CA ASN A 107 -1.43 5.50 -11.92
C ASN A 107 -2.26 5.97 -13.11
N ASN A 108 -3.54 6.28 -12.87
CA ASN A 108 -4.45 6.84 -13.86
C ASN A 108 -4.55 8.37 -13.76
N SER A 109 -4.40 8.93 -12.57
CA SER A 109 -4.46 10.36 -12.30
C SER A 109 -3.13 10.91 -11.82
N ILE A 110 -2.87 12.20 -12.10
CA ILE A 110 -1.65 12.91 -11.68
C ILE A 110 -1.78 13.35 -10.20
N THR A 111 -2.89 13.96 -9.83
CA THR A 111 -3.10 14.59 -8.53
C THR A 111 -4.16 13.89 -7.67
N ALA A 112 -5.14 13.22 -8.29
CA ALA A 112 -6.19 12.51 -7.59
C ALA A 112 -5.69 11.16 -7.04
N ASP A 113 -6.40 10.59 -6.07
CA ASP A 113 -6.04 9.29 -5.48
C ASP A 113 -6.09 8.16 -6.53
N ASN A 114 -5.06 7.35 -6.54
CA ASN A 114 -4.92 6.18 -7.42
C ASN A 114 -5.09 4.86 -6.67
N LYS A 115 -5.59 4.86 -5.42
CA LYS A 115 -5.83 3.64 -4.64
C LYS A 115 -7.00 2.85 -5.21
N PRO A 116 -6.92 1.51 -5.22
CA PRO A 116 -8.07 0.67 -5.54
C PRO A 116 -9.15 0.78 -4.45
N LEU A 117 -10.40 0.63 -4.86
CA LEU A 117 -11.50 0.50 -3.93
C LEU A 117 -11.43 -0.86 -3.22
N VAL A 118 -11.50 -0.85 -1.89
CA VAL A 118 -11.54 -2.08 -1.09
C VAL A 118 -12.97 -2.33 -0.63
N ILE A 119 -13.46 -3.53 -0.85
CA ILE A 119 -14.78 -3.99 -0.43
C ILE A 119 -14.61 -5.17 0.53
N LEU A 120 -15.10 -5.03 1.76
CA LEU A 120 -15.10 -6.11 2.76
C LEU A 120 -16.52 -6.61 2.95
N ASP A 121 -16.76 -7.89 2.62
CA ASP A 121 -18.08 -8.53 2.73
C ASP A 121 -19.23 -7.75 2.07
N GLY A 122 -18.95 -7.02 0.98
CA GLY A 122 -19.94 -6.30 0.18
C GLY A 122 -20.09 -4.83 0.49
N ILE A 123 -19.38 -4.28 1.49
CA ILE A 123 -19.38 -2.83 1.80
C ILE A 123 -18.01 -2.21 1.64
N PRO A 124 -17.92 -0.91 1.28
CA PRO A 124 -16.65 -0.20 1.21
C PRO A 124 -15.88 -0.25 2.54
N PHE A 125 -14.59 -0.48 2.45
CA PHE A 125 -13.67 -0.48 3.59
C PHE A 125 -12.66 0.66 3.44
N ASP A 126 -12.77 1.63 4.33
CA ASP A 126 -11.86 2.77 4.41
C ASP A 126 -11.09 2.68 5.75
N GLY A 127 -9.93 2.06 5.71
CA GLY A 127 -9.08 1.87 6.89
C GLY A 127 -7.76 1.21 6.57
N PRO A 128 -6.82 1.21 7.52
CA PRO A 128 -5.57 0.48 7.37
C PRO A 128 -5.80 -1.02 7.17
N TRP A 129 -5.00 -1.64 6.32
CA TRP A 129 -5.05 -3.08 6.09
C TRP A 129 -4.75 -3.93 7.33
N SER A 130 -4.06 -3.34 8.32
CA SER A 130 -3.81 -3.93 9.63
C SER A 130 -5.08 -4.19 10.46
N GLU A 131 -6.19 -3.54 10.15
CA GLU A 131 -7.47 -3.73 10.83
C GLU A 131 -8.19 -5.02 10.40
N ILE A 132 -7.79 -5.61 9.26
CA ILE A 132 -8.35 -6.87 8.75
C ILE A 132 -7.48 -8.05 9.24
N ASN A 133 -8.10 -9.00 9.92
CA ASN A 133 -7.42 -10.24 10.32
C ASN A 133 -7.31 -11.21 9.13
N PRO A 134 -6.10 -11.56 8.66
CA PRO A 134 -5.92 -12.48 7.53
C PRO A 134 -6.55 -13.86 7.76
N ASN A 135 -6.60 -14.33 9.01
CA ASN A 135 -7.19 -15.64 9.35
C ASN A 135 -8.72 -15.69 9.16
N ASP A 136 -9.37 -14.52 9.06
CA ASP A 136 -10.82 -14.45 8.84
C ASP A 136 -11.20 -14.42 7.35
N VAL A 137 -10.21 -14.33 6.45
CA VAL A 137 -10.43 -14.18 5.00
C VAL A 137 -10.55 -15.56 4.35
N GLU A 138 -11.59 -15.75 3.53
CA GLU A 138 -11.81 -16.95 2.69
C GLU A 138 -11.19 -16.76 1.32
N SER A 139 -11.41 -15.57 0.69
CA SER A 139 -10.88 -15.24 -0.63
C SER A 139 -10.71 -13.73 -0.83
N ILE A 140 -9.84 -13.38 -1.74
CA ILE A 140 -9.65 -12.01 -2.21
C ILE A 140 -9.69 -12.05 -3.74
N GLU A 141 -10.60 -11.26 -4.32
CA GLU A 141 -10.69 -11.08 -5.77
C GLU A 141 -10.23 -9.68 -6.15
N VAL A 142 -9.37 -9.59 -7.16
CA VAL A 142 -8.86 -8.33 -7.70
C VAL A 142 -9.45 -8.10 -9.10
N LEU A 143 -10.34 -7.11 -9.21
CA LEU A 143 -10.99 -6.69 -10.45
C LEU A 143 -10.12 -5.64 -11.13
N LYS A 144 -9.53 -5.97 -12.26
CA LYS A 144 -8.48 -5.16 -12.88
C LYS A 144 -8.91 -4.37 -14.11
N ASP A 145 -10.03 -4.75 -14.73
CA ASP A 145 -10.55 -4.12 -15.94
C ASP A 145 -11.87 -3.38 -15.71
N ALA A 146 -12.20 -2.46 -16.61
CA ALA A 146 -13.39 -1.61 -16.46
C ALA A 146 -14.70 -2.42 -16.47
N SER A 147 -14.80 -3.56 -17.15
CA SER A 147 -16.04 -4.35 -17.19
C SER A 147 -16.28 -5.09 -15.87
N SER A 148 -15.24 -5.69 -15.26
CA SER A 148 -15.34 -6.35 -13.96
C SER A 148 -15.59 -5.33 -12.83
N ALA A 149 -14.92 -4.17 -12.89
CA ALA A 149 -15.02 -3.10 -11.90
C ALA A 149 -16.31 -2.24 -12.07
N ALA A 150 -17.01 -2.29 -13.24
CA ALA A 150 -18.20 -1.48 -13.52
C ALA A 150 -19.34 -1.64 -12.52
N ILE A 151 -19.41 -2.78 -11.83
CA ILE A 151 -20.37 -3.00 -10.74
C ILE A 151 -20.20 -1.95 -9.62
N TYR A 152 -18.97 -1.52 -9.36
CA TYR A 152 -18.63 -0.52 -8.36
C TYR A 152 -18.54 0.90 -8.93
N GLY A 153 -18.77 1.05 -10.23
CA GLY A 153 -18.99 2.31 -10.96
C GLY A 153 -17.84 3.28 -10.86
N ALA A 154 -18.17 4.49 -10.49
CA ALA A 154 -17.26 5.64 -10.42
C ALA A 154 -16.05 5.43 -9.50
N ARG A 155 -16.16 4.58 -8.50
CA ARG A 155 -15.07 4.27 -7.56
C ARG A 155 -14.15 3.14 -8.07
N GLY A 156 -14.50 2.52 -9.20
CA GLY A 156 -13.78 1.38 -9.79
C GLY A 156 -12.68 1.73 -10.79
N SER A 157 -12.39 3.02 -11.06
CA SER A 157 -11.39 3.43 -12.07
C SER A 157 -9.99 2.92 -11.81
N ASN A 158 -9.61 2.79 -10.54
CA ASN A 158 -8.30 2.31 -10.10
C ASN A 158 -8.31 0.81 -9.73
N GLY A 159 -9.35 0.09 -10.18
CA GLY A 159 -9.59 -1.31 -9.83
C GLY A 159 -10.27 -1.50 -8.47
N VAL A 160 -10.67 -2.73 -8.19
CA VAL A 160 -11.40 -3.08 -6.96
C VAL A 160 -10.79 -4.33 -6.34
N ILE A 161 -10.63 -4.33 -5.02
CA ILE A 161 -10.21 -5.49 -4.23
C ILE A 161 -11.38 -5.94 -3.37
N LEU A 162 -11.91 -7.12 -3.66
CA LEU A 162 -13.02 -7.73 -2.92
C LEU A 162 -12.47 -8.69 -1.89
N ILE A 163 -12.83 -8.53 -0.64
CA ILE A 163 -12.43 -9.39 0.47
C ILE A 163 -13.67 -10.09 1.00
N THR A 164 -13.67 -11.40 0.93
CA THR A 164 -14.75 -12.25 1.46
C THR A 164 -14.29 -12.96 2.71
N SER A 165 -15.01 -12.79 3.79
CA SER A 165 -14.70 -13.45 5.06
C SER A 165 -15.24 -14.88 5.13
N LYS A 166 -14.61 -15.71 5.97
CA LYS A 166 -15.01 -17.09 6.23
C LYS A 166 -16.45 -17.16 6.74
N ARG A 167 -17.24 -18.11 6.23
CA ARG A 167 -18.64 -18.37 6.61
C ARG A 167 -18.77 -19.69 7.34
N GLY A 168 -19.88 -19.89 8.03
CA GLY A 168 -20.23 -21.16 8.68
C GLY A 168 -20.29 -22.33 7.69
N LYS A 169 -20.00 -23.53 8.15
CA LYS A 169 -20.21 -24.79 7.41
C LYS A 169 -21.32 -25.57 8.11
N LYS A 170 -22.35 -26.01 7.35
CA LYS A 170 -23.45 -26.81 7.86
C LYS A 170 -22.94 -28.17 8.39
N ASP A 171 -23.63 -28.70 9.39
CA ASP A 171 -23.48 -30.07 9.93
C ASP A 171 -22.13 -30.41 10.58
N ARG A 172 -21.25 -29.42 10.86
CA ARG A 172 -19.98 -29.67 11.53
C ARG A 172 -19.47 -28.46 12.30
N LEU A 173 -19.28 -28.65 13.62
CA LEU A 173 -18.50 -27.68 14.40
C LEU A 173 -17.01 -27.94 14.21
N THR A 174 -16.27 -26.90 13.81
CA THR A 174 -14.81 -26.87 13.75
C THR A 174 -14.33 -25.75 14.66
N VAL A 175 -13.44 -26.07 15.58
CA VAL A 175 -12.72 -25.08 16.38
C VAL A 175 -11.28 -25.05 15.89
N SER A 176 -10.78 -23.87 15.54
CA SER A 176 -9.39 -23.67 15.11
C SER A 176 -8.70 -22.67 16.02
N TYR A 177 -7.50 -22.99 16.40
CA TYR A 177 -6.59 -22.07 17.09
C TYR A 177 -5.32 -21.95 16.29
N ASP A 178 -5.09 -20.73 15.78
CA ASP A 178 -3.94 -20.38 14.96
C ASP A 178 -3.07 -19.38 15.74
N THR A 179 -1.80 -19.67 15.89
CA THR A 179 -0.88 -18.80 16.63
C THR A 179 0.49 -18.79 15.97
N TYR A 180 1.14 -17.65 16.02
CA TYR A 180 2.55 -17.53 15.65
C TYR A 180 3.28 -16.50 16.50
N VAL A 181 4.58 -16.65 16.59
CA VAL A 181 5.51 -15.68 17.16
C VAL A 181 6.55 -15.36 16.10
N THR A 182 6.80 -14.07 15.87
CA THR A 182 7.83 -13.59 14.94
C THR A 182 8.89 -12.83 15.73
N ILE A 183 10.14 -13.02 15.34
CA ILE A 183 11.29 -12.25 15.80
C ILE A 183 11.75 -11.41 14.62
N ASP A 184 11.63 -10.09 14.73
CA ASP A 184 11.99 -9.13 13.70
C ASP A 184 13.33 -8.48 14.06
N GLN A 185 14.27 -8.47 13.11
CA GLN A 185 15.55 -7.80 13.29
C GLN A 185 15.73 -6.74 12.18
N PRO A 186 16.20 -5.53 12.50
CA PRO A 186 16.58 -4.58 11.47
C PRO A 186 17.78 -5.11 10.68
N ILE A 187 17.66 -5.09 9.36
CA ILE A 187 18.70 -5.52 8.43
C ILE A 187 19.08 -4.37 7.51
N ASN A 188 20.27 -4.42 6.91
CA ASN A 188 20.77 -3.42 5.97
C ASN A 188 20.80 -1.98 6.56
N LEU A 189 21.05 -1.87 7.89
CA LEU A 189 21.28 -0.57 8.49
C LEU A 189 22.56 0.04 7.87
N PRO A 190 22.52 1.34 7.48
CA PRO A 190 23.70 2.00 6.95
C PRO A 190 24.79 2.06 8.04
N ARG A 191 26.04 1.83 7.63
CA ARG A 191 27.16 2.06 8.52
C ARG A 191 27.40 3.55 8.71
N MET A 192 26.96 4.08 9.85
CA MET A 192 27.19 5.47 10.20
C MET A 192 28.63 5.72 10.59
N MET A 193 29.12 6.94 10.45
CA MET A 193 30.44 7.32 10.95
C MET A 193 30.49 7.20 12.48
N ASN A 194 31.58 6.64 12.98
CA ASN A 194 31.90 6.67 14.42
C ASN A 194 32.55 8.00 14.80
N GLY A 195 32.83 8.20 16.11
CA GLY A 195 33.38 9.46 16.62
C GLY A 195 34.68 9.91 15.95
N LYS A 196 35.60 8.98 15.65
CA LYS A 196 36.88 9.29 14.96
C LYS A 196 36.67 9.68 13.50
N GLU A 197 35.82 8.93 12.79
CA GLU A 197 35.48 9.18 11.39
C GLU A 197 34.75 10.52 11.24
N PHE A 198 33.79 10.79 12.14
CA PHE A 198 33.07 12.05 12.17
C PHE A 198 33.97 13.26 12.53
N TYR A 199 34.88 13.10 13.50
CA TYR A 199 35.84 14.13 13.83
C TYR A 199 36.70 14.50 12.63
N LYS A 200 37.25 13.49 11.93
CA LYS A 200 38.00 13.71 10.67
C LYS A 200 37.14 14.43 9.64
N TYR A 201 35.95 13.94 9.40
CA TYR A 201 35.00 14.50 8.42
C TYR A 201 34.67 15.97 8.72
N LYS A 202 34.36 16.30 9.97
CA LYS A 202 34.07 17.66 10.43
C LYS A 202 35.31 18.56 10.37
N SER A 203 36.48 18.06 10.82
CA SER A 203 37.75 18.79 10.77
C SER A 203 38.15 19.15 9.33
N GLU A 204 38.02 18.25 8.39
CA GLU A 204 38.31 18.53 6.98
C GLU A 204 37.37 19.61 6.39
N ALA A 205 36.08 19.64 6.79
CA ALA A 205 35.16 20.70 6.38
C ALA A 205 35.62 22.08 6.85
N PHE A 206 36.09 22.17 8.08
CA PHE A 206 36.59 23.42 8.64
C PHE A 206 37.92 23.85 8.00
N LYS A 207 38.86 22.92 7.82
CA LYS A 207 40.13 23.19 7.14
C LYS A 207 39.92 23.65 5.70
N ALA A 208 38.94 23.07 4.98
CA ALA A 208 38.63 23.43 3.60
C ALA A 208 38.04 24.83 3.45
N THR A 209 37.39 25.36 4.45
CA THR A 209 36.65 26.64 4.42
C THR A 209 37.24 27.73 5.31
N ASN A 210 38.07 27.37 6.29
CA ASN A 210 38.64 28.34 7.24
C ASN A 210 39.85 29.04 6.63
N THR A 211 39.74 30.31 6.48
CA THR A 211 40.86 31.18 6.05
C THR A 211 41.75 31.71 7.21
N THR A 212 41.37 31.39 8.48
CA THR A 212 42.13 31.79 9.67
C THR A 212 43.34 30.89 9.80
N PRO A 213 44.55 31.43 9.66
CA PRO A 213 45.77 30.63 9.78
C PRO A 213 45.98 30.23 11.25
N PRO A 214 46.55 29.03 11.49
CA PRO A 214 47.00 28.67 12.85
C PRO A 214 47.93 29.69 13.43
N THR A 215 47.75 29.97 14.75
CA THR A 215 48.63 30.86 15.53
C THR A 215 49.28 30.08 16.65
N GLU A 216 50.33 30.63 17.32
CA GLU A 216 50.91 30.00 18.52
C GLU A 216 49.87 29.87 19.63
N GLU A 217 48.91 30.80 19.74
CA GLU A 217 47.86 30.81 20.79
C GLU A 217 46.70 29.88 20.39
N ASN A 218 46.40 29.71 19.10
CA ASN A 218 45.36 28.79 18.60
C ASN A 218 45.92 27.99 17.40
N PRO A 219 46.65 26.89 17.67
CA PRO A 219 47.28 26.05 16.65
C PRO A 219 46.26 25.24 15.80
N GLU A 220 45.03 25.10 16.30
CA GLU A 220 43.96 24.32 15.70
C GLU A 220 42.63 25.10 15.67
N PRO A 221 42.55 26.22 14.90
CA PRO A 221 41.40 27.13 14.94
C PRO A 221 40.10 26.44 14.45
N TRP A 222 40.19 25.33 13.76
CA TRP A 222 39.01 24.54 13.37
C TRP A 222 38.31 23.86 14.55
N LEU A 223 38.97 23.66 15.69
CA LEU A 223 38.38 23.08 16.90
C LEU A 223 37.34 24.02 17.53
N ASP A 224 37.41 25.31 17.31
CA ASP A 224 36.44 26.29 17.84
C ASP A 224 35.01 26.03 17.29
N ASN A 225 34.88 25.21 16.29
CA ASN A 225 33.60 24.83 15.68
C ASN A 225 33.02 23.51 16.23
N PHE A 226 33.75 22.85 17.12
CA PHE A 226 33.23 21.71 17.86
C PHE A 226 32.57 22.16 19.15
N THR A 227 31.52 21.46 19.57
CA THR A 227 30.94 21.71 20.89
C THR A 227 31.82 21.15 22.00
N PRO A 228 31.73 21.65 23.24
CA PRO A 228 32.49 21.10 24.38
C PRO A 228 32.24 19.59 24.57
N THR A 229 31.00 19.14 24.39
CA THR A 229 30.66 17.69 24.48
C THR A 229 31.35 16.88 23.37
N GLU A 230 31.38 17.37 22.12
CA GLU A 230 32.06 16.67 21.03
C GLU A 230 33.56 16.49 21.32
N LEU A 231 34.24 17.55 21.78
CA LEU A 231 35.66 17.50 22.11
C LEU A 231 35.96 16.57 23.31
N ALA A 232 35.11 16.62 24.34
CA ALA A 232 35.26 15.75 25.50
C ALA A 232 35.07 14.26 25.14
N MET A 233 34.05 13.94 24.32
CA MET A 233 33.77 12.58 23.86
C MET A 233 34.94 12.07 22.99
N TYR A 234 35.45 12.92 22.08
CA TYR A 234 36.57 12.58 21.23
C TYR A 234 37.83 12.32 22.04
N ALA A 235 38.18 13.19 22.98
CA ALA A 235 39.33 13.06 23.86
C ALA A 235 39.25 11.80 24.75
N ALA A 236 38.05 11.41 25.17
CA ALA A 236 37.79 10.19 25.93
C ALA A 236 37.76 8.93 25.04
N GLY A 237 37.87 9.05 23.71
CA GLY A 237 37.76 7.94 22.78
C GLY A 237 36.35 7.33 22.73
N GLN A 238 35.32 8.07 23.15
CA GLN A 238 33.92 7.63 23.17
C GLN A 238 33.19 7.95 21.88
N SER A 239 32.20 7.13 21.56
CA SER A 239 31.34 7.30 20.41
C SER A 239 29.98 6.69 20.68
N THR A 240 28.90 7.42 20.40
CA THR A 240 27.53 6.94 20.57
C THR A 240 27.03 6.34 19.27
N ASP A 241 26.64 5.08 19.32
CA ASP A 241 25.96 4.41 18.20
C ASP A 241 24.44 4.61 18.34
N TRP A 242 23.95 5.71 17.77
CA TRP A 242 22.55 6.12 17.84
C TRP A 242 21.61 5.11 17.19
N MET A 243 22.05 4.46 16.11
CA MET A 243 21.25 3.46 15.40
C MET A 243 20.99 2.25 16.31
N LYS A 244 22.02 1.79 17.02
CA LYS A 244 21.90 0.69 17.97
C LYS A 244 21.03 1.06 19.17
N LEU A 245 21.08 2.31 19.63
CA LEU A 245 20.22 2.78 20.73
C LEU A 245 18.76 2.97 20.32
N ALA A 246 18.50 3.36 19.08
CA ALA A 246 17.15 3.60 18.56
C ALA A 246 16.45 2.33 18.05
N THR A 247 17.20 1.23 17.86
CA THR A 247 16.67 -0.03 17.33
C THR A 247 16.74 -1.18 18.34
N GLN A 248 15.83 -2.12 18.20
CA GLN A 248 15.76 -3.33 19.02
C GLN A 248 15.32 -4.53 18.21
N THR A 249 15.43 -5.72 18.76
CA THR A 249 14.75 -6.90 18.24
C THR A 249 13.25 -6.77 18.49
N GLY A 250 12.47 -6.72 17.43
CA GLY A 250 11.03 -6.70 17.50
C GLY A 250 10.46 -8.08 17.80
N ILE A 251 9.34 -8.13 18.50
CA ILE A 251 8.61 -9.38 18.79
C ILE A 251 7.14 -9.16 18.44
N LYS A 252 6.61 -10.06 17.62
CA LYS A 252 5.21 -10.06 17.23
C LYS A 252 4.59 -11.39 17.60
N GLN A 253 3.45 -11.35 18.27
CA GLN A 253 2.65 -12.54 18.57
C GLN A 253 1.21 -12.33 18.15
N GLN A 254 0.62 -13.37 17.61
CA GLN A 254 -0.79 -13.38 17.23
C GLN A 254 -1.45 -14.66 17.70
N HIS A 255 -2.66 -14.52 18.23
CA HIS A 255 -3.52 -15.60 18.67
C HIS A 255 -4.88 -15.43 18.02
N ASN A 256 -5.34 -16.44 17.35
CA ASN A 256 -6.64 -16.47 16.68
C ASN A 256 -7.41 -17.72 17.05
N LEU A 257 -8.57 -17.54 17.70
CA LEU A 257 -9.46 -18.62 18.04
C LEU A 257 -10.75 -18.48 17.24
N SER A 258 -11.09 -19.48 16.44
CA SER A 258 -12.28 -19.43 15.61
C SER A 258 -13.16 -20.65 15.77
N PHE A 259 -14.48 -20.41 15.67
CA PHE A 259 -15.55 -21.38 15.72
C PHE A 259 -16.33 -21.31 14.42
N ARG A 260 -16.37 -22.40 13.68
CA ARG A 260 -17.06 -22.52 12.39
C ARG A 260 -18.01 -23.68 12.45
N GLY A 261 -19.32 -23.41 12.34
CA GLY A 261 -20.31 -24.44 12.51
C GLY A 261 -21.66 -24.13 11.88
N GLY A 262 -22.59 -25.03 12.01
CA GLY A 262 -23.97 -24.86 11.58
C GLY A 262 -24.77 -26.12 11.75
N ALA A 263 -26.08 -25.99 11.80
CA ALA A 263 -27.02 -27.07 11.79
C ALA A 263 -28.27 -26.65 10.99
N ASN A 264 -28.81 -27.57 10.20
CA ASN A 264 -30.04 -27.36 9.42
C ASN A 264 -29.98 -26.06 8.55
N LYS A 265 -30.68 -25.03 9.02
CA LYS A 265 -30.88 -23.75 8.30
C LYS A 265 -29.95 -22.62 8.78
N THR A 266 -29.16 -22.88 9.81
CA THR A 266 -28.29 -21.89 10.46
C THR A 266 -26.83 -22.27 10.24
N SER A 267 -25.98 -21.31 9.85
CA SER A 267 -24.53 -21.48 9.89
C SER A 267 -23.87 -20.24 10.44
N TYR A 268 -22.78 -20.41 11.18
CA TYR A 268 -22.09 -19.30 11.85
C TYR A 268 -20.57 -19.47 11.81
N PHE A 269 -19.90 -18.32 11.82
CA PHE A 269 -18.46 -18.19 12.02
C PHE A 269 -18.20 -17.12 13.07
N ILE A 270 -17.44 -17.45 14.11
CA ILE A 270 -17.02 -16.55 15.18
C ILE A 270 -15.51 -16.59 15.23
N SER A 271 -14.85 -15.45 15.28
CA SER A 271 -13.39 -15.34 15.42
C SER A 271 -13.04 -14.33 16.50
N LEU A 272 -12.07 -14.70 17.33
CA LEU A 272 -11.47 -13.86 18.37
C LEU A 272 -9.98 -13.75 18.05
N ASN A 273 -9.50 -12.55 17.78
CA ASN A 273 -8.10 -12.29 17.44
C ASN A 273 -7.46 -11.32 18.42
N TYR A 274 -6.29 -11.69 18.89
CA TYR A 274 -5.37 -10.84 19.64
C TYR A 274 -4.03 -10.80 18.94
N THR A 275 -3.50 -9.59 18.73
CA THR A 275 -2.18 -9.36 18.17
C THR A 275 -1.44 -8.36 19.06
N ASP A 276 -0.20 -8.66 19.41
CA ASP A 276 0.69 -7.81 20.18
C ASP A 276 2.02 -7.71 19.44
N VAL A 277 2.45 -6.48 19.17
CA VAL A 277 3.64 -6.19 18.38
C VAL A 277 4.50 -5.19 19.12
N LYS A 278 5.75 -5.57 19.36
CA LYS A 278 6.86 -4.67 19.68
C LYS A 278 7.67 -4.52 18.40
N GLY A 279 7.75 -3.30 17.88
CA GLY A 279 8.45 -2.99 16.64
C GLY A 279 9.97 -3.00 16.80
N THR A 280 10.67 -2.85 15.69
CA THR A 280 12.14 -2.77 15.67
C THR A 280 12.69 -1.41 16.10
N ALA A 281 11.89 -0.35 16.08
CA ALA A 281 12.22 0.89 16.76
C ALA A 281 11.88 0.78 18.25
N VAL A 282 12.77 1.24 19.13
CA VAL A 282 12.54 1.23 20.58
C VAL A 282 11.29 2.05 20.91
N GLY A 283 10.39 1.50 21.73
CA GLY A 283 9.14 2.15 22.16
C GLY A 283 7.98 2.07 21.14
N ASN A 284 8.18 1.48 19.96
CA ASN A 284 7.13 1.30 18.97
C ASN A 284 6.29 0.05 19.29
N GLU A 285 5.05 0.24 19.67
CA GLU A 285 4.13 -0.84 20.10
C GLU A 285 2.78 -0.75 19.41
N PHE A 286 2.13 -1.90 19.23
CA PHE A 286 0.79 -2.00 18.67
C PHE A 286 0.06 -3.20 19.24
N LYS A 287 -1.23 -3.00 19.65
CA LYS A 287 -2.10 -4.08 20.08
C LYS A 287 -3.42 -4.03 19.34
N ARG A 288 -3.87 -5.19 18.87
CA ARG A 288 -5.13 -5.34 18.15
C ARG A 288 -5.99 -6.39 18.82
N TYR A 289 -7.25 -6.02 19.04
CA TYR A 289 -8.31 -6.90 19.51
C TYR A 289 -9.44 -6.88 18.49
N ASN A 290 -9.69 -8.00 17.82
CA ASN A 290 -10.78 -8.13 16.85
C ASN A 290 -11.71 -9.25 17.25
N VAL A 291 -13.01 -8.99 17.11
CA VAL A 291 -14.07 -10.00 17.20
C VAL A 291 -14.86 -9.95 15.91
N ARG A 292 -15.01 -11.10 15.25
CA ARG A 292 -15.86 -11.26 14.07
C ARG A 292 -16.98 -12.23 14.34
N PHE A 293 -18.17 -11.87 13.87
CA PHE A 293 -19.36 -12.69 13.93
C PHE A 293 -20.06 -12.69 12.58
N ASN A 294 -20.14 -13.84 11.93
CA ASN A 294 -20.87 -14.04 10.68
C ASN A 294 -21.95 -15.09 10.91
N LEU A 295 -23.18 -14.77 10.51
CA LEU A 295 -24.33 -15.66 10.64
C LEU A 295 -25.10 -15.69 9.31
N ASP A 296 -25.45 -16.89 8.88
CA ASP A 296 -26.40 -17.13 7.80
C ASP A 296 -27.59 -17.92 8.36
N GLN A 297 -28.79 -17.36 8.24
CA GLN A 297 -30.04 -17.97 8.68
C GLN A 297 -31.02 -18.12 7.51
N GLU A 298 -31.33 -19.33 7.15
CA GLU A 298 -32.40 -19.67 6.21
C GLU A 298 -33.69 -19.86 7.01
N PHE A 299 -34.62 -18.91 6.95
CA PHE A 299 -35.94 -19.10 7.62
C PHE A 299 -36.76 -20.14 6.88
N ASN A 300 -36.75 -20.06 5.56
CA ASN A 300 -37.43 -21.03 4.69
C ASN A 300 -36.75 -21.03 3.31
N SER A 301 -37.33 -21.67 2.30
CA SER A 301 -36.74 -21.78 0.94
C SER A 301 -36.70 -20.47 0.17
N TRP A 302 -37.46 -19.46 0.58
CA TRP A 302 -37.55 -18.17 -0.11
C TRP A 302 -37.04 -16.97 0.70
N LEU A 303 -36.74 -17.11 1.99
CA LEU A 303 -36.27 -16.05 2.86
C LEU A 303 -34.99 -16.45 3.59
N LYS A 304 -33.92 -15.70 3.36
CA LYS A 304 -32.62 -15.82 4.01
C LYS A 304 -32.18 -14.48 4.60
N PHE A 305 -31.63 -14.51 5.80
CA PHE A 305 -30.90 -13.40 6.41
C PHE A 305 -29.44 -13.77 6.61
N SER A 306 -28.54 -12.83 6.30
CA SER A 306 -27.10 -12.97 6.55
C SER A 306 -26.58 -11.72 7.22
N THR A 307 -25.71 -11.88 8.22
CA THR A 307 -24.99 -10.75 8.83
C THR A 307 -23.53 -11.06 8.93
N THR A 308 -22.70 -10.02 8.75
CA THR A 308 -21.27 -10.01 9.05
C THR A 308 -20.98 -8.81 9.92
N THR A 309 -20.41 -9.04 11.09
CA THR A 309 -20.08 -7.97 12.02
C THR A 309 -18.64 -8.11 12.49
N GLN A 310 -17.89 -7.05 12.46
CA GLN A 310 -16.54 -6.94 12.99
C GLN A 310 -16.49 -5.83 14.03
N LEU A 311 -15.94 -6.14 15.19
CA LEU A 311 -15.62 -5.21 16.27
C LEU A 311 -14.10 -5.18 16.39
N GLY A 312 -13.50 -4.00 16.34
CA GLY A 312 -12.06 -3.83 16.46
C GLY A 312 -11.70 -2.76 17.48
N ARG A 313 -10.65 -3.03 18.27
CA ARG A 313 -9.95 -2.03 19.08
C ARG A 313 -8.47 -2.11 18.77
N TYR A 314 -7.91 -0.98 18.41
CA TYR A 314 -6.54 -0.81 17.96
C TYR A 314 -5.85 0.17 18.91
N ASP A 315 -4.81 -0.30 19.61
CA ASP A 315 -4.03 0.47 20.57
C ASP A 315 -2.64 0.69 19.98
N ARG A 316 -2.33 1.95 19.67
CA ARG A 316 -1.06 2.43 19.12
C ARG A 316 -0.36 3.35 20.11
N SER A 317 -0.76 3.27 21.39
CA SER A 317 -0.18 4.05 22.45
C SER A 317 1.31 3.73 22.62
N GLY A 318 2.07 4.70 23.09
CA GLY A 318 3.51 4.62 23.19
C GLY A 318 4.19 5.62 22.25
N SER A 319 5.46 5.85 22.48
CA SER A 319 6.26 6.77 21.68
C SER A 319 7.56 6.11 21.31
N SER A 320 7.91 6.13 20.03
CA SER A 320 9.10 5.48 19.52
C SER A 320 10.28 6.43 19.43
N ALA A 321 11.49 5.88 19.57
CA ALA A 321 12.71 6.57 19.20
C ALA A 321 12.66 7.02 17.73
N SER A 322 13.20 8.20 17.44
CA SER A 322 13.21 8.76 16.09
C SER A 322 14.39 8.17 15.31
N PHE A 323 14.10 7.23 14.43
CA PHE A 323 15.09 6.60 13.55
C PHE A 323 15.75 7.62 12.61
N TRP A 324 14.97 8.55 12.04
CA TRP A 324 15.47 9.62 11.19
C TRP A 324 16.45 10.54 11.90
N ARG A 325 16.17 10.91 13.16
CA ARG A 325 17.12 11.67 13.97
C ARG A 325 18.35 10.85 14.33
N ALA A 326 18.20 9.54 14.58
CA ALA A 326 19.31 8.65 14.90
C ALA A 326 20.34 8.52 13.76
N ILE A 327 19.88 8.48 12.50
CA ILE A 327 20.77 8.49 11.31
C ILE A 327 21.60 9.77 11.27
N LYS A 328 20.99 10.92 11.58
CA LYS A 328 21.61 12.24 11.45
C LYS A 328 22.37 12.70 12.71
N GLN A 329 22.18 12.04 13.86
CA GLN A 329 22.74 12.50 15.11
C GLN A 329 24.24 12.28 15.20
N VAL A 330 24.96 13.32 15.68
CA VAL A 330 26.42 13.29 15.79
C VAL A 330 26.90 12.18 16.73
N PRO A 331 27.88 11.36 16.35
CA PRO A 331 28.33 10.24 17.17
C PRO A 331 29.17 10.69 18.39
N LEU A 332 29.58 11.96 18.44
CA LEU A 332 30.26 12.60 19.60
C LEU A 332 29.27 13.28 20.54
N GLY A 333 28.00 12.86 20.52
CA GLY A 333 26.93 13.35 21.39
C GLY A 333 26.60 12.34 22.49
N ARG A 334 26.02 12.83 23.60
CA ARG A 334 25.61 12.01 24.77
C ARG A 334 24.14 11.70 24.72
N ALA A 335 23.78 10.42 24.92
CA ALA A 335 22.38 9.97 24.98
C ALA A 335 21.81 10.12 26.40
N TYR A 336 22.62 10.01 27.41
CA TYR A 336 22.23 9.98 28.84
C TYR A 336 23.02 10.97 29.67
N ASN A 337 22.36 11.52 30.68
CA ASN A 337 22.96 12.27 31.76
C ASN A 337 23.68 11.32 32.73
N GLU A 338 24.43 11.86 33.69
CA GLU A 338 25.15 11.08 34.70
C GLU A 338 24.21 10.28 35.63
N ASP A 339 22.98 10.75 35.83
CA ASP A 339 21.92 10.08 36.58
C ASP A 339 21.18 8.99 35.82
N GLY A 340 21.53 8.76 34.53
CA GLY A 340 20.92 7.79 33.65
C GLY A 340 19.66 8.28 32.96
N SER A 341 19.19 9.50 33.20
CA SER A 341 18.09 10.09 32.42
C SER A 341 18.53 10.45 30.99
N LEU A 342 17.58 10.54 30.06
CA LEU A 342 17.87 10.97 28.70
C LEU A 342 18.27 12.45 28.67
N THR A 343 19.29 12.78 27.89
CA THR A 343 19.61 14.21 27.63
C THR A 343 18.50 14.81 26.73
N LEU A 344 18.17 16.07 26.91
CA LEU A 344 17.29 16.79 25.99
C LEU A 344 17.96 16.96 24.61
N SER A 345 19.24 17.36 24.64
CA SER A 345 20.10 17.54 23.48
C SER A 345 21.35 16.68 23.60
N ALA A 346 21.81 16.16 22.50
CA ALA A 346 23.01 15.31 22.44
C ALA A 346 24.30 16.11 22.63
N THR A 347 24.30 17.37 22.20
CA THR A 347 25.39 18.34 22.29
C THR A 347 24.85 19.74 22.62
N GLU A 348 25.72 20.70 22.83
CA GLU A 348 25.39 22.13 23.04
C GLU A 348 25.09 22.89 21.74
N ASP A 349 24.96 22.19 20.61
CA ASP A 349 24.57 22.82 19.35
C ASP A 349 23.19 23.50 19.49
N SER A 350 23.16 24.81 19.23
CA SER A 350 21.95 25.62 19.39
C SER A 350 20.83 25.32 18.33
N SER A 351 21.16 24.57 17.31
CA SER A 351 20.19 24.17 16.29
C SER A 351 19.36 22.99 16.77
N SER A 352 18.12 23.25 17.12
CA SER A 352 17.17 22.23 17.56
C SER A 352 17.04 21.04 16.59
N ALA A 353 17.21 21.28 15.28
CA ALA A 353 17.06 20.24 14.26
C ALA A 353 18.12 19.14 14.38
N PHE A 354 19.32 19.43 14.91
CA PHE A 354 20.48 18.56 14.90
C PHE A 354 20.94 18.11 16.29
N SER A 355 20.52 18.80 17.34
CA SER A 355 20.94 18.49 18.70
C SER A 355 19.97 17.63 19.49
N ILE A 356 18.69 17.57 19.10
CA ILE A 356 17.66 16.82 19.83
C ILE A 356 18.04 15.35 19.93
N ASN A 357 18.00 14.82 21.16
CA ASN A 357 18.24 13.41 21.41
C ASN A 357 17.21 12.52 20.66
N PRO A 358 17.63 11.60 19.78
CA PRO A 358 16.73 10.69 19.06
C PRO A 358 15.83 9.84 19.96
N LEU A 359 16.25 9.60 21.21
CA LEU A 359 15.50 8.83 22.20
C LEU A 359 14.54 9.71 23.02
N GLY A 360 14.63 11.05 22.93
CA GLY A 360 13.85 11.97 23.77
C GLY A 360 12.34 11.77 23.66
N SER A 361 11.83 11.35 22.48
CA SER A 361 10.41 11.04 22.30
C SER A 361 9.91 9.88 23.16
N LEU A 362 10.78 9.01 23.70
CA LEU A 362 10.38 7.91 24.59
C LEU A 362 9.77 8.42 25.90
N ASN A 363 10.09 9.66 26.29
CA ASN A 363 9.52 10.30 27.48
C ASN A 363 8.11 10.85 27.25
N ASN A 364 7.67 11.00 25.99
CA ASN A 364 6.29 11.43 25.68
C ASN A 364 5.27 10.47 26.30
N LYS A 365 4.20 11.04 26.86
CA LYS A 365 3.06 10.26 27.34
C LYS A 365 1.98 10.27 26.28
N THR A 366 1.95 9.21 25.46
CA THR A 366 1.06 9.09 24.31
C THR A 366 -0.02 8.05 24.58
N LYS A 367 -1.26 8.40 24.24
CA LYS A 367 -2.41 7.49 24.16
C LYS A 367 -3.03 7.63 22.79
N ASP A 368 -3.08 6.55 22.04
CA ASP A 368 -3.64 6.51 20.68
C ASP A 368 -4.49 5.24 20.53
N ILE A 369 -5.80 5.42 20.60
CA ILE A 369 -6.75 4.31 20.59
C ILE A 369 -7.79 4.57 19.52
N ARG A 370 -8.01 3.57 18.67
CA ARG A 370 -9.10 3.54 17.71
C ARG A 370 -10.04 2.38 18.01
N ALA A 371 -11.34 2.64 17.93
CA ALA A 371 -12.39 1.62 17.99
C ALA A 371 -13.22 1.68 16.70
N LYS A 372 -13.60 0.51 16.17
CA LYS A 372 -14.35 0.41 14.92
C LYS A 372 -15.38 -0.70 14.98
N VAL A 373 -16.57 -0.41 14.48
CA VAL A 373 -17.65 -1.38 14.26
C VAL A 373 -17.98 -1.37 12.78
N ILE A 374 -17.96 -2.53 12.16
CA ILE A 374 -18.39 -2.72 10.77
C ILE A 374 -19.45 -3.80 10.79
N THR A 375 -20.63 -3.52 10.25
CA THR A 375 -21.68 -4.54 10.13
C THR A 375 -22.32 -4.47 8.75
N ASN A 376 -22.54 -5.62 8.14
CA ASN A 376 -23.27 -5.76 6.89
C ASN A 376 -24.39 -6.79 7.08
N ASN A 377 -25.62 -6.40 6.75
CA ASN A 377 -26.81 -7.22 6.90
C ASN A 377 -27.51 -7.37 5.54
N VAL A 378 -27.78 -8.58 5.16
CA VAL A 378 -28.41 -8.92 3.88
C VAL A 378 -29.69 -9.70 4.12
N LEU A 379 -30.81 -9.17 3.67
CA LEU A 379 -32.08 -9.89 3.58
C LEU A 379 -32.32 -10.30 2.14
N GLU A 380 -32.34 -11.60 1.86
CA GLU A 380 -32.59 -12.15 0.53
C GLU A 380 -33.98 -12.78 0.47
N VAL A 381 -34.78 -12.34 -0.51
CA VAL A 381 -36.11 -12.88 -0.82
C VAL A 381 -36.09 -13.50 -2.21
N LYS A 382 -36.36 -14.79 -2.32
CA LYS A 382 -36.54 -15.50 -3.60
C LYS A 382 -38.03 -15.61 -3.88
N PHE A 383 -38.49 -15.16 -5.05
CA PHE A 383 -39.89 -15.19 -5.40
C PHE A 383 -40.31 -16.57 -5.94
N PRO A 384 -41.07 -17.38 -5.18
CA PRO A 384 -41.38 -18.77 -5.57
C PRO A 384 -42.20 -18.87 -6.86
N PHE A 385 -43.01 -17.81 -7.13
CA PHE A 385 -43.91 -17.77 -8.30
C PHE A 385 -43.23 -17.25 -9.56
N ILE A 386 -42.05 -16.66 -9.48
CA ILE A 386 -41.21 -16.25 -10.63
C ILE A 386 -39.84 -16.95 -10.47
N LYS A 387 -39.72 -18.12 -11.11
CA LYS A 387 -38.49 -18.90 -11.00
C LYS A 387 -37.27 -18.11 -11.44
N GLY A 388 -36.31 -17.97 -10.58
CA GLY A 388 -35.05 -17.28 -10.82
C GLY A 388 -35.05 -15.79 -10.43
N LEU A 389 -36.16 -15.21 -10.00
CA LEU A 389 -36.23 -13.83 -9.49
C LEU A 389 -35.88 -13.82 -8.00
N SER A 390 -34.99 -12.92 -7.60
CA SER A 390 -34.68 -12.64 -6.20
C SER A 390 -34.49 -11.15 -5.98
N TYR A 391 -34.75 -10.72 -4.74
CA TYR A 391 -34.49 -9.38 -4.24
C TYR A 391 -33.58 -9.49 -3.04
N LYS A 392 -32.56 -8.61 -2.96
CA LYS A 392 -31.69 -8.47 -1.78
C LYS A 392 -31.72 -7.04 -1.31
N LEU A 393 -31.98 -6.87 -0.02
CA LEU A 393 -31.74 -5.64 0.69
C LEU A 393 -30.42 -5.81 1.44
N ASN A 394 -29.43 -4.99 1.07
CA ASN A 394 -28.13 -4.94 1.71
C ASN A 394 -28.02 -3.63 2.51
N THR A 395 -27.69 -3.74 3.81
CA THR A 395 -27.51 -2.58 4.69
C THR A 395 -26.16 -2.69 5.40
N GLY A 396 -25.28 -1.74 5.09
CA GLY A 396 -23.99 -1.61 5.74
C GLY A 396 -23.95 -0.44 6.72
N PHE A 397 -23.26 -0.62 7.82
CA PHE A 397 -22.99 0.45 8.79
C PHE A 397 -21.57 0.32 9.29
N THR A 398 -20.83 1.44 9.27
CA THR A 398 -19.49 1.58 9.84
C THR A 398 -19.48 2.73 10.82
N TYR A 399 -19.08 2.47 12.03
CA TYR A 399 -18.79 3.48 13.06
C TYR A 399 -17.35 3.39 13.46
N GLN A 400 -16.65 4.51 13.50
CA GLN A 400 -15.26 4.58 13.89
C GLN A 400 -15.03 5.78 14.81
N ASN A 401 -14.28 5.55 15.88
CA ASN A 401 -13.88 6.59 16.83
C ASN A 401 -12.38 6.46 17.06
N SER A 402 -11.66 7.59 17.10
CA SER A 402 -10.24 7.67 17.39
C SER A 402 -9.99 8.72 18.45
N SER A 403 -9.14 8.42 19.41
CA SER A 403 -8.68 9.35 20.43
C SER A 403 -7.16 9.29 20.51
N TYR A 404 -6.53 10.39 20.12
CA TYR A 404 -5.10 10.60 20.23
C TYR A 404 -4.80 11.72 21.24
N LYS A 405 -3.86 11.44 22.15
CA LYS A 405 -3.38 12.40 23.15
C LYS A 405 -1.89 12.22 23.30
N ASN A 406 -1.13 13.30 23.19
CA ASN A 406 0.31 13.29 23.34
C ASN A 406 0.75 14.44 24.24
N TYR A 407 1.29 14.12 25.40
CA TYR A 407 1.89 15.07 26.33
C TYR A 407 3.40 14.97 26.29
N GLN A 408 4.05 16.08 26.07
CA GLN A 408 5.48 16.29 26.09
C GLN A 408 5.83 17.12 27.31
N GLY A 409 6.44 16.48 28.31
CA GLY A 409 6.82 17.09 29.61
C GLY A 409 8.17 17.80 29.54
N LEU A 410 8.61 18.32 30.68
CA LEU A 410 9.90 19.00 30.83
C LEU A 410 11.12 18.13 30.57
N ASP A 411 10.92 16.79 30.56
CA ASP A 411 11.92 15.77 30.24
C ASP A 411 12.01 15.47 28.73
N THR A 412 11.34 16.28 27.89
CA THR A 412 11.42 16.25 26.43
C THR A 412 11.90 17.60 25.92
N TYR A 413 12.50 17.63 24.73
CA TYR A 413 13.04 18.88 24.15
C TYR A 413 11.91 19.90 23.89
N GLU A 414 10.86 19.47 23.22
CA GLU A 414 9.71 20.30 22.87
C GLU A 414 8.95 20.77 24.13
N GLY A 415 8.76 19.86 25.11
CA GLY A 415 8.10 20.18 26.35
C GLY A 415 8.92 21.13 27.24
N ALA A 416 10.26 20.96 27.33
CA ALA A 416 11.12 21.86 28.06
C ALA A 416 11.10 23.27 27.47
N SER A 417 11.09 23.42 26.16
CA SER A 417 11.08 24.71 25.47
C SER A 417 9.76 25.50 25.66
N ALA A 418 8.65 24.80 25.86
CA ALA A 418 7.31 25.39 25.94
C ALA A 418 6.67 25.22 27.34
N ASN A 419 7.42 24.76 28.35
CA ASN A 419 6.96 24.42 29.71
C ASN A 419 5.75 23.44 29.65
N GLY A 420 5.93 22.35 28.90
CA GLY A 420 4.89 21.34 28.60
C GLY A 420 4.07 21.63 27.36
N VAL A 421 3.85 20.61 26.54
CA VAL A 421 2.99 20.65 25.34
C VAL A 421 2.04 19.47 25.35
N LEU A 422 0.76 19.74 25.16
CA LEU A 422 -0.28 18.72 24.99
C LEU A 422 -0.97 18.89 23.64
N ASN A 423 -1.00 17.83 22.87
CA ASN A 423 -1.79 17.73 21.64
C ASN A 423 -2.86 16.67 21.80
N THR A 424 -4.11 16.98 21.42
CA THR A 424 -5.20 16.03 21.35
C THR A 424 -5.84 16.06 19.95
N ASP A 425 -6.25 14.90 19.48
CA ASP A 425 -7.00 14.72 18.22
C ASP A 425 -8.06 13.64 18.44
N ASP A 426 -9.28 14.08 18.66
CA ASP A 426 -10.43 13.20 18.84
C ASP A 426 -11.34 13.33 17.62
N TRP A 427 -11.62 12.22 16.93
CA TRP A 427 -12.51 12.20 15.78
C TRP A 427 -13.40 10.98 15.76
N HIS A 428 -14.55 11.12 15.12
CA HIS A 428 -15.43 10.01 14.79
C HIS A 428 -15.96 10.10 13.35
N SER A 429 -16.34 8.95 12.83
CA SER A 429 -16.93 8.84 11.50
C SER A 429 -18.06 7.82 11.53
N GLU A 430 -19.17 8.19 10.90
CA GLU A 430 -20.33 7.32 10.68
C GLU A 430 -20.58 7.17 9.18
N GLU A 431 -20.74 5.95 8.73
CA GLU A 431 -21.03 5.66 7.33
C GLU A 431 -22.12 4.60 7.26
N TRP A 432 -23.15 4.86 6.46
CA TRP A 432 -24.16 3.86 6.15
C TRP A 432 -24.34 3.72 4.63
N ILE A 433 -24.67 2.50 4.21
CA ILE A 433 -25.01 2.17 2.84
C ILE A 433 -26.30 1.35 2.83
N LEU A 434 -27.19 1.66 1.89
CA LEU A 434 -28.42 0.93 1.63
C LEU A 434 -28.48 0.56 0.15
N GLU A 435 -28.54 -0.73 -0.15
CA GLU A 435 -28.60 -1.22 -1.52
C GLU A 435 -29.79 -2.12 -1.73
N ASN A 436 -30.58 -1.79 -2.76
CA ASN A 436 -31.69 -2.58 -3.25
C ASN A 436 -31.25 -3.28 -4.54
N ILE A 437 -31.19 -4.61 -4.51
CA ILE A 437 -30.68 -5.42 -5.61
C ILE A 437 -31.76 -6.37 -6.08
N ILE A 438 -32.16 -6.26 -7.33
CA ILE A 438 -33.03 -7.21 -7.99
C ILE A 438 -32.22 -8.08 -8.94
N SER A 439 -32.37 -9.39 -8.87
CA SER A 439 -31.62 -10.32 -9.71
C SER A 439 -32.59 -11.32 -10.35
N TYR A 440 -32.40 -11.58 -11.64
CA TYR A 440 -33.13 -12.58 -12.38
C TYR A 440 -32.17 -13.53 -13.09
N GLN A 441 -32.15 -14.81 -12.67
CA GLN A 441 -31.28 -15.83 -13.24
C GLN A 441 -32.14 -16.96 -13.82
N ARG A 442 -31.91 -17.26 -15.08
CA ARG A 442 -32.65 -18.32 -15.78
C ARG A 442 -31.79 -19.04 -16.81
N GLU A 443 -31.99 -20.36 -16.86
CA GLU A 443 -31.45 -21.23 -17.89
C GLU A 443 -32.61 -21.85 -18.70
N PHE A 444 -32.50 -21.79 -20.02
CA PHE A 444 -33.46 -22.40 -20.94
C PHE A 444 -32.73 -22.88 -22.18
N GLY A 445 -32.73 -24.22 -22.38
CA GLY A 445 -31.96 -24.86 -23.43
C GLY A 445 -30.45 -24.49 -23.30
N LYS A 446 -29.91 -23.92 -24.36
CA LYS A 446 -28.52 -23.47 -24.46
C LYS A 446 -28.29 -22.03 -23.93
N HIS A 447 -29.32 -21.35 -23.48
CA HIS A 447 -29.29 -19.96 -23.09
C HIS A 447 -29.26 -19.86 -21.58
N ARG A 448 -28.32 -19.08 -21.02
CA ARG A 448 -28.25 -18.69 -19.61
C ARG A 448 -28.22 -17.18 -19.53
N ILE A 449 -29.19 -16.62 -18.80
CA ILE A 449 -29.34 -15.18 -18.58
C ILE A 449 -29.19 -14.89 -17.07
N PHE A 450 -28.42 -13.90 -16.74
CA PHE A 450 -28.36 -13.33 -15.39
C PHE A 450 -28.43 -11.80 -15.48
N PHE A 451 -29.56 -11.24 -15.07
CA PHE A 451 -29.77 -9.80 -14.98
C PHE A 451 -29.65 -9.35 -13.53
N THR A 452 -29.01 -8.20 -13.30
CA THR A 452 -28.93 -7.54 -11.99
C THR A 452 -29.26 -6.07 -12.13
N GLY A 453 -30.23 -5.59 -11.36
CA GLY A 453 -30.54 -4.17 -11.18
C GLY A 453 -30.18 -3.74 -9.77
N LEU A 454 -29.64 -2.53 -9.63
CA LEU A 454 -29.21 -1.95 -8.33
C LEU A 454 -29.71 -0.53 -8.19
N TYR A 455 -30.20 -0.20 -7.00
CA TYR A 455 -30.31 1.17 -6.49
C TYR A 455 -29.62 1.24 -5.13
N SER A 456 -28.62 2.13 -5.01
CA SER A 456 -27.80 2.31 -3.80
C SER A 456 -27.83 3.76 -3.33
N ALA A 457 -27.86 3.95 -2.02
CA ALA A 457 -27.65 5.23 -1.35
C ALA A 457 -26.62 5.03 -0.22
N GLN A 458 -25.71 5.98 -0.09
CA GLN A 458 -24.65 5.96 0.92
C GLN A 458 -24.45 7.37 1.47
N SER A 459 -24.18 7.47 2.77
CA SER A 459 -23.81 8.71 3.45
C SER A 459 -22.66 8.44 4.40
N LYS A 460 -21.71 9.36 4.44
CA LYS A 460 -20.59 9.39 5.38
C LYS A 460 -20.54 10.73 6.05
N GLU A 461 -20.44 10.73 7.37
CA GLU A 461 -20.22 11.91 8.21
C GLU A 461 -18.91 11.76 8.97
N TYR A 462 -18.19 12.84 9.12
CA TYR A 462 -16.93 12.90 9.84
C TYR A 462 -16.85 14.16 10.67
N GLU A 463 -16.47 14.02 11.93
CA GLU A 463 -16.23 15.11 12.84
C GLU A 463 -14.90 14.92 13.57
N GLN A 464 -14.12 16.00 13.69
CA GLN A 464 -12.81 15.99 14.34
C GLN A 464 -12.65 17.25 15.18
N ASN A 465 -12.08 17.08 16.37
CA ASN A 465 -11.71 18.17 17.26
C ASN A 465 -10.23 17.99 17.67
N THR A 466 -9.42 19.00 17.35
CA THR A 466 -8.01 19.05 17.76
C THR A 466 -7.80 20.17 18.76
N MET A 467 -6.99 19.92 19.78
CA MET A 467 -6.58 20.95 20.74
C MET A 467 -5.08 20.85 20.99
N GLU A 468 -4.46 22.02 21.12
CA GLU A 468 -3.10 22.17 21.60
C GLU A 468 -3.11 23.02 22.88
N GLY A 469 -2.38 22.58 23.91
CA GLY A 469 -2.14 23.34 25.13
C GLY A 469 -0.67 23.46 25.41
N LYS A 470 -0.21 24.63 25.90
CA LYS A 470 1.18 24.88 26.27
C LYS A 470 1.27 25.58 27.60
N ASN A 471 2.47 25.53 28.21
CA ASN A 471 2.83 26.16 29.46
C ASN A 471 1.92 25.69 30.61
N PHE A 472 2.25 24.48 31.08
CA PHE A 472 1.56 23.82 32.19
C PHE A 472 2.28 24.07 33.53
N PRO A 473 1.57 24.09 34.65
CA PRO A 473 2.15 24.32 35.99
C PRO A 473 3.02 23.15 36.47
N ASN A 474 2.80 21.93 35.93
CA ASN A 474 3.58 20.72 36.24
C ASN A 474 3.21 19.59 35.29
N ASP A 475 3.95 18.47 35.32
CA ASP A 475 3.79 17.30 34.48
C ASP A 475 2.93 16.18 35.11
N VAL A 476 2.38 16.36 36.30
CA VAL A 476 1.79 15.27 37.12
C VAL A 476 0.60 14.59 36.44
N MET A 477 -0.26 15.35 35.76
CA MET A 477 -1.50 14.85 35.17
C MET A 477 -1.36 14.49 33.69
N TYR A 478 -0.20 14.66 33.10
CA TYR A 478 0.09 14.40 31.69
C TYR A 478 -1.03 14.94 30.75
N TYR A 479 -1.58 14.08 29.91
CA TYR A 479 -2.59 14.45 28.92
C TYR A 479 -4.01 14.66 29.49
N TYR A 480 -4.20 14.64 30.84
CA TYR A 480 -5.49 14.91 31.47
C TYR A 480 -5.63 16.33 31.98
N GLN A 481 -4.72 17.24 31.65
CA GLN A 481 -4.67 18.59 32.25
C GLN A 481 -4.83 19.73 31.25
N ILE A 482 -5.48 19.52 30.08
CA ILE A 482 -5.61 20.56 29.04
C ILE A 482 -6.14 21.90 29.60
N SER A 483 -7.06 21.85 30.55
CA SER A 483 -7.62 23.03 31.19
C SER A 483 -6.64 23.82 32.09
N LYS A 484 -5.42 23.31 32.30
CA LYS A 484 -4.37 23.95 33.08
C LYS A 484 -3.31 24.60 32.21
N ALA A 485 -3.40 24.48 30.90
CA ALA A 485 -2.52 25.16 29.95
C ALA A 485 -2.73 26.68 30.04
N ALA A 486 -1.63 27.43 30.04
CA ALA A 486 -1.71 28.91 30.01
C ALA A 486 -2.14 29.43 28.64
N THR A 487 -1.81 28.67 27.56
CA THR A 487 -2.26 28.95 26.20
C THR A 487 -2.92 27.71 25.62
N MET A 488 -4.07 27.92 25.00
CA MET A 488 -4.82 26.86 24.32
C MET A 488 -5.23 27.33 22.93
N SER A 489 -5.13 26.45 21.97
CA SER A 489 -5.69 26.60 20.64
C SER A 489 -6.44 25.34 20.23
N GLY A 490 -7.41 25.47 19.35
CA GLY A 490 -8.19 24.33 18.89
C GLY A 490 -8.76 24.57 17.51
N ASN A 491 -9.07 23.47 16.85
CA ASN A 491 -9.74 23.47 15.56
C ASN A 491 -10.78 22.35 15.50
N SER A 492 -11.88 22.62 14.82
CA SER A 492 -12.91 21.61 14.54
C SER A 492 -13.08 21.46 13.03
N ASN A 493 -13.25 20.24 12.58
CA ASN A 493 -13.51 19.92 11.19
C ASN A 493 -14.74 19.01 11.10
N TYR A 494 -15.61 19.31 10.14
CA TYR A 494 -16.80 18.52 9.86
C TYR A 494 -17.01 18.43 8.36
N TYR A 495 -17.33 17.22 7.87
CA TYR A 495 -17.81 17.07 6.51
C TYR A 495 -18.85 15.95 6.39
N LYS A 496 -19.68 16.06 5.35
CA LYS A 496 -20.68 15.06 4.96
C LYS A 496 -20.60 14.81 3.48
N GLU A 497 -20.59 13.54 3.10
CA GLU A 497 -20.57 13.06 1.72
C GLU A 497 -21.73 12.12 1.47
N ASN A 498 -22.38 12.28 0.32
CA ASN A 498 -23.50 11.44 -0.09
C ASN A 498 -23.28 10.91 -1.50
N HIS A 499 -23.64 9.62 -1.70
CA HIS A 499 -23.59 8.94 -2.99
C HIS A 499 -24.94 8.33 -3.31
N ILE A 500 -25.31 8.35 -4.58
CA ILE A 500 -26.48 7.63 -5.12
C ILE A 500 -26.03 6.91 -6.37
N SER A 501 -26.43 5.65 -6.52
CA SER A 501 -26.06 4.83 -7.67
C SER A 501 -27.24 4.04 -8.22
N GLN A 502 -27.29 3.93 -9.53
CA GLN A 502 -28.25 3.12 -10.28
C GLN A 502 -27.49 2.26 -11.29
N MET A 503 -27.77 0.98 -11.37
CA MET A 503 -27.09 0.07 -12.28
C MET A 503 -28.03 -0.98 -12.87
N GLY A 504 -27.83 -1.27 -14.15
CA GLY A 504 -28.34 -2.46 -14.82
C GLY A 504 -27.19 -3.25 -15.42
N ARG A 505 -27.14 -4.56 -15.15
CA ARG A 505 -26.15 -5.48 -15.71
C ARG A 505 -26.83 -6.71 -16.28
N LEU A 506 -26.43 -7.11 -17.47
CA LEU A 506 -26.84 -8.33 -18.14
C LEU A 506 -25.63 -9.20 -18.42
N ASN A 507 -25.64 -10.43 -17.91
CA ASN A 507 -24.72 -11.48 -18.32
C ASN A 507 -25.52 -12.51 -19.11
N TYR A 508 -25.04 -12.83 -20.31
CA TYR A 508 -25.66 -13.80 -21.22
C TYR A 508 -24.61 -14.83 -21.67
N THR A 509 -24.95 -16.09 -21.57
CA THR A 509 -24.12 -17.20 -22.03
C THR A 509 -24.93 -18.06 -23.01
N TYR A 510 -24.34 -18.36 -24.15
CA TYR A 510 -24.90 -19.27 -25.11
C TYR A 510 -24.04 -20.52 -25.27
N ASP A 511 -24.64 -21.67 -24.97
CA ASP A 511 -24.05 -23.03 -25.16
C ASP A 511 -22.67 -23.18 -24.46
N ASP A 512 -22.45 -22.48 -23.31
CA ASP A 512 -21.17 -22.38 -22.60
C ASP A 512 -19.97 -21.97 -23.49
N ARG A 513 -20.26 -21.43 -24.71
CA ARG A 513 -19.26 -21.01 -25.70
C ARG A 513 -19.11 -19.50 -25.79
N TYR A 514 -20.22 -18.79 -25.95
CA TYR A 514 -20.22 -17.35 -26.17
C TYR A 514 -20.77 -16.66 -24.95
N LEU A 515 -20.00 -15.71 -24.43
CA LEU A 515 -20.29 -14.95 -23.24
C LEU A 515 -20.42 -13.47 -23.57
N LEU A 516 -21.44 -12.81 -23.07
CA LEU A 516 -21.66 -11.37 -23.22
C LEU A 516 -21.99 -10.78 -21.86
N THR A 517 -21.31 -9.71 -21.49
CA THR A 517 -21.65 -8.89 -20.32
C THR A 517 -21.85 -7.45 -20.76
N LEU A 518 -23.01 -6.88 -20.42
CA LEU A 518 -23.32 -5.46 -20.63
C LEU A 518 -23.67 -4.84 -19.30
N THR A 519 -23.08 -3.68 -19.01
CA THR A 519 -23.36 -2.93 -17.76
C THR A 519 -23.56 -1.46 -18.11
N ALA A 520 -24.57 -0.83 -17.52
CA ALA A 520 -24.72 0.61 -17.48
C ALA A 520 -24.96 1.04 -16.05
N ARG A 521 -24.16 2.00 -15.57
CA ARG A 521 -24.26 2.54 -14.23
C ARG A 521 -24.26 4.06 -14.25
N ARG A 522 -25.11 4.66 -13.42
CA ARG A 522 -25.16 6.08 -13.17
C ARG A 522 -24.86 6.32 -11.72
N ASP A 523 -23.81 7.11 -11.45
CA ASP A 523 -23.37 7.48 -10.11
C ASP A 523 -23.52 8.98 -9.89
N GLY A 524 -23.94 9.37 -8.69
CA GLY A 524 -24.00 10.75 -8.25
C GLY A 524 -23.20 10.93 -6.97
N TYR A 525 -22.43 12.03 -6.89
CA TYR A 525 -21.62 12.38 -5.74
C TYR A 525 -21.84 13.84 -5.33
N SER A 526 -22.09 14.06 -4.03
CA SER A 526 -22.49 15.37 -3.51
C SER A 526 -21.39 16.43 -3.60
N ALA A 527 -20.10 16.05 -3.61
CA ALA A 527 -18.98 16.97 -3.64
C ALA A 527 -18.75 17.66 -4.99
N PHE A 528 -19.33 17.11 -6.08
CA PHE A 528 -19.22 17.70 -7.41
C PHE A 528 -20.15 18.87 -7.67
N GLY A 529 -19.83 19.68 -8.67
CA GLY A 529 -20.63 20.82 -9.10
C GLY A 529 -22.04 20.42 -9.53
N GLU A 530 -22.97 21.36 -9.47
CA GLU A 530 -24.40 21.10 -9.69
C GLU A 530 -24.66 20.41 -11.05
N SER A 531 -24.00 20.86 -12.11
CA SER A 531 -24.10 20.29 -13.45
C SER A 531 -23.34 18.99 -13.66
N SER A 532 -22.42 18.63 -12.77
CA SER A 532 -21.48 17.52 -12.92
C SER A 532 -21.62 16.43 -11.86
N LYS A 533 -22.65 16.54 -10.99
CA LYS A 533 -22.87 15.57 -9.89
C LYS A 533 -23.06 14.14 -10.37
N PHE A 534 -23.61 13.93 -11.54
CA PHE A 534 -23.92 12.61 -12.07
C PHE A 534 -23.04 12.25 -13.26
N GLY A 535 -22.45 11.06 -13.21
CA GLY A 535 -21.73 10.43 -14.30
C GLY A 535 -22.41 9.14 -14.78
N VAL A 536 -22.25 8.80 -16.06
CA VAL A 536 -22.75 7.55 -16.65
C VAL A 536 -21.58 6.72 -17.18
N PHE A 537 -21.51 5.47 -16.73
CA PHE A 537 -20.40 4.56 -16.93
C PHE A 537 -20.85 3.25 -17.59
N PRO A 538 -20.85 3.19 -18.92
CA PRO A 538 -21.16 1.97 -19.67
C PRO A 538 -19.97 1.04 -19.78
N SER A 539 -20.21 -0.28 -19.82
CA SER A 539 -19.21 -1.27 -20.16
C SER A 539 -19.80 -2.44 -20.93
N ALA A 540 -18.98 -3.07 -21.76
CA ALA A 540 -19.30 -4.27 -22.53
C ALA A 540 -18.12 -5.23 -22.53
N ALA A 541 -18.39 -6.52 -22.40
CA ALA A 541 -17.35 -7.54 -22.53
C ALA A 541 -17.90 -8.78 -23.24
N ILE A 542 -17.04 -9.42 -24.02
CA ILE A 542 -17.30 -10.68 -24.67
C ILE A 542 -16.27 -11.71 -24.24
N GLY A 543 -16.72 -12.95 -24.17
CA GLY A 543 -15.86 -14.12 -23.97
C GLY A 543 -16.20 -15.21 -24.97
N TRP A 544 -15.19 -15.93 -25.43
CA TRP A 544 -15.33 -17.07 -26.29
C TRP A 544 -14.55 -18.25 -25.73
N ASN A 545 -15.28 -19.27 -25.26
CA ASN A 545 -14.71 -20.54 -24.85
C ASN A 545 -14.42 -21.41 -26.07
N ILE A 546 -13.27 -21.19 -26.70
CA ILE A 546 -12.84 -21.85 -27.95
C ILE A 546 -12.75 -23.36 -27.74
N SER A 547 -12.30 -23.79 -26.54
CA SER A 547 -12.22 -25.23 -26.21
C SER A 547 -13.57 -25.96 -26.21
N ASN A 548 -14.70 -25.25 -26.12
CA ASN A 548 -16.03 -25.81 -26.15
C ASN A 548 -16.61 -25.96 -27.58
N GLU A 549 -15.90 -25.46 -28.61
CA GLU A 549 -16.32 -25.57 -29.98
C GLU A 549 -16.12 -26.99 -30.52
N SER A 550 -17.02 -27.47 -31.39
CA SER A 550 -16.94 -28.80 -31.99
C SER A 550 -15.67 -29.00 -32.81
N PHE A 551 -15.19 -27.95 -33.51
CA PHE A 551 -13.95 -28.01 -34.27
C PHE A 551 -12.71 -28.17 -33.37
N PHE A 552 -12.82 -27.90 -32.08
CA PHE A 552 -11.72 -28.00 -31.11
C PHE A 552 -11.85 -29.23 -30.22
N LYS A 553 -13.03 -29.45 -29.64
CA LYS A 553 -13.30 -30.46 -28.61
C LYS A 553 -13.07 -31.90 -29.11
N ASP A 554 -13.37 -32.15 -30.40
CA ASP A 554 -13.29 -33.47 -31.04
C ASP A 554 -11.94 -33.71 -31.72
N LYS A 555 -10.93 -32.89 -31.47
CA LYS A 555 -9.59 -32.97 -32.07
C LYS A 555 -8.52 -33.39 -31.06
N PRO A 556 -7.44 -34.02 -31.50
CA PRO A 556 -6.33 -34.41 -30.60
C PRO A 556 -5.71 -33.25 -29.80
N ILE A 557 -5.82 -32.04 -30.32
CA ILE A 557 -5.33 -30.82 -29.61
C ILE A 557 -6.04 -30.60 -28.27
N SER A 558 -7.31 -31.06 -28.12
CA SER A 558 -8.06 -30.95 -26.86
C SER A 558 -7.48 -31.82 -25.72
N GLU A 559 -6.71 -32.85 -26.03
CA GLU A 559 -5.96 -33.64 -25.03
C GLU A 559 -4.81 -32.83 -24.42
N THR A 560 -4.21 -31.94 -25.21
CA THR A 560 -3.13 -31.05 -24.75
C THR A 560 -3.67 -29.77 -24.19
N ILE A 561 -4.58 -29.10 -24.90
CA ILE A 561 -5.19 -27.83 -24.47
C ILE A 561 -6.60 -28.15 -23.95
N SER A 562 -6.71 -28.28 -22.62
CA SER A 562 -7.97 -28.63 -21.97
C SER A 562 -8.92 -27.43 -21.79
N ASN A 563 -8.39 -26.21 -21.81
CA ASN A 563 -9.18 -24.97 -21.85
C ASN A 563 -8.46 -23.92 -22.68
N LEU A 564 -9.21 -23.26 -23.56
CA LEU A 564 -8.77 -22.08 -24.30
C LEU A 564 -9.95 -21.11 -24.38
N LYS A 565 -9.77 -19.95 -23.70
CA LYS A 565 -10.79 -18.90 -23.67
C LYS A 565 -10.16 -17.58 -24.09
N TYR A 566 -10.85 -16.88 -24.98
CA TYR A 566 -10.54 -15.51 -25.37
C TYR A 566 -11.47 -14.53 -24.66
N ARG A 567 -10.95 -13.38 -24.23
CA ARG A 567 -11.70 -12.31 -23.57
C ARG A 567 -11.38 -10.96 -24.22
N LEU A 568 -12.41 -10.13 -24.38
CA LEU A 568 -12.28 -8.74 -24.79
C LEU A 568 -13.27 -7.91 -23.98
N SER A 569 -12.81 -6.86 -23.36
CA SER A 569 -13.65 -5.92 -22.60
C SER A 569 -13.33 -4.47 -22.96
N TRP A 570 -14.37 -3.65 -22.92
CA TRP A 570 -14.32 -2.21 -23.03
C TRP A 570 -15.20 -1.60 -21.94
N GLY A 571 -14.79 -0.49 -21.37
CA GLY A 571 -15.63 0.21 -20.41
C GLY A 571 -15.11 1.59 -20.06
N LYS A 572 -16.03 2.37 -19.47
CA LYS A 572 -15.76 3.70 -18.92
C LYS A 572 -16.05 3.69 -17.43
N ASN A 573 -15.11 4.17 -16.61
CA ASN A 573 -15.27 4.35 -15.18
C ASN A 573 -14.96 5.79 -14.81
N GLY A 574 -15.51 6.25 -13.67
CA GLY A 574 -15.20 7.57 -13.09
C GLY A 574 -14.15 7.47 -11.98
N ASN A 575 -13.65 8.62 -11.57
CA ASN A 575 -12.90 8.80 -10.34
C ASN A 575 -13.47 10.01 -9.61
N GLU A 576 -13.71 9.86 -8.29
CA GLU A 576 -14.36 10.86 -7.43
C GLU A 576 -13.39 11.56 -6.47
N ALA A 577 -12.10 11.47 -6.72
CA ALA A 577 -11.06 11.86 -5.77
C ALA A 577 -10.96 13.38 -5.54
N ILE A 578 -12.04 13.98 -5.05
CA ILE A 578 -12.08 15.33 -4.47
C ILE A 578 -12.67 15.26 -3.06
N SER A 579 -12.24 16.17 -2.21
CA SER A 579 -12.80 16.32 -0.87
C SER A 579 -14.19 16.96 -0.91
N ALA A 580 -15.00 16.68 0.09
CA ALA A 580 -16.28 17.37 0.30
C ALA A 580 -16.10 18.90 0.21
N TYR A 581 -17.11 19.57 -0.35
CA TYR A 581 -17.14 21.04 -0.52
C TYR A 581 -16.05 21.63 -1.43
N SER A 582 -15.33 20.80 -2.20
CA SER A 582 -14.25 21.28 -3.07
C SER A 582 -14.73 22.25 -4.16
N THR A 583 -16.00 22.21 -4.52
CA THR A 583 -16.63 23.11 -5.51
C THR A 583 -17.04 24.46 -4.95
N LEU A 584 -17.10 24.59 -3.62
CA LEU A 584 -17.51 25.82 -2.94
C LEU A 584 -16.34 26.77 -2.72
N PRO A 585 -16.60 28.08 -2.72
CA PRO A 585 -15.61 29.06 -2.29
C PRO A 585 -15.37 28.92 -0.80
N ASN A 586 -14.16 29.27 -0.37
CA ASN A 586 -13.83 29.29 1.06
C ASN A 586 -13.22 30.63 1.45
N LEU A 587 -13.51 31.05 2.68
CA LEU A 587 -12.93 32.22 3.31
C LEU A 587 -12.04 31.75 4.45
N SER A 588 -10.86 32.34 4.58
CA SER A 588 -10.00 32.19 5.76
C SER A 588 -10.03 33.47 6.58
N THR A 589 -9.82 33.31 7.87
CA THR A 589 -9.75 34.44 8.80
C THR A 589 -8.36 35.09 8.74
N TYR A 590 -8.34 36.41 8.82
CA TYR A 590 -7.14 37.20 8.97
C TYR A 590 -7.35 38.20 10.09
N ASN A 591 -6.54 38.11 11.15
CA ASN A 591 -6.63 39.05 12.25
C ASN A 591 -5.77 40.27 11.94
N TYR A 592 -6.32 41.44 12.12
CA TYR A 592 -5.60 42.71 12.02
C TYR A 592 -5.83 43.55 13.27
N LEU A 593 -4.89 44.42 13.54
CA LEU A 593 -5.05 45.41 14.61
C LEU A 593 -5.69 46.69 14.02
N ASN A 594 -6.70 47.19 14.67
CA ASN A 594 -7.24 48.53 14.36
C ASN A 594 -6.38 49.61 15.03
N ASP A 595 -6.74 50.89 14.85
CA ASP A 595 -6.01 52.03 15.36
C ASP A 595 -5.92 52.05 16.93
N ASP A 596 -6.85 51.41 17.60
CA ASP A 596 -6.89 51.24 19.06
C ASP A 596 -6.03 50.02 19.53
N HIS A 597 -5.28 49.39 18.65
CA HIS A 597 -4.53 48.17 18.88
C HIS A 597 -5.36 46.96 19.35
N THR A 598 -6.65 46.96 19.06
CA THR A 598 -7.53 45.82 19.33
C THR A 598 -7.54 44.88 18.12
N ALA A 599 -7.47 43.57 18.39
CA ALA A 599 -7.53 42.56 17.33
C ALA A 599 -8.94 42.49 16.70
N GLN A 600 -9.01 42.61 15.40
CA GLN A 600 -10.26 42.51 14.63
C GLN A 600 -10.20 41.28 13.72
N PHE A 601 -11.32 40.63 13.53
CA PHE A 601 -11.43 39.50 12.60
C PHE A 601 -11.74 39.99 11.19
N GLY A 602 -10.82 39.82 10.29
CA GLY A 602 -11.02 39.98 8.86
C GLY A 602 -11.22 38.63 8.17
N PHE A 603 -11.76 38.68 6.94
CA PHE A 603 -11.93 37.52 6.08
C PHE A 603 -11.32 37.79 4.71
N TYR A 604 -10.69 36.78 4.12
CA TYR A 604 -10.22 36.86 2.75
C TYR A 604 -10.55 35.56 2.00
N PRO A 605 -10.76 35.61 0.67
CA PRO A 605 -10.97 34.42 -0.13
C PRO A 605 -9.72 33.52 -0.10
N SER A 606 -9.82 32.32 0.46
CA SER A 606 -8.75 31.33 0.45
C SER A 606 -8.91 30.32 -0.68
N LYS A 607 -10.12 30.20 -1.24
CA LYS A 607 -10.42 29.32 -2.36
C LYS A 607 -11.55 29.89 -3.21
N LEU A 608 -11.36 29.90 -4.54
CA LEU A 608 -12.43 30.25 -5.48
C LEU A 608 -13.41 29.09 -5.68
N ALA A 609 -14.64 29.42 -6.02
CA ALA A 609 -15.63 28.43 -6.43
C ALA A 609 -15.19 27.73 -7.73
N SER A 610 -15.41 26.43 -7.80
CA SER A 610 -15.19 25.60 -9.00
C SER A 610 -16.50 24.87 -9.36
N PRO A 611 -17.57 25.57 -9.79
CA PRO A 611 -18.90 24.98 -9.95
C PRO A 611 -19.00 23.96 -11.08
N GLY A 612 -18.04 23.93 -12.01
CA GLY A 612 -17.94 22.97 -13.10
C GLY A 612 -17.17 21.70 -12.76
N LEU A 613 -16.61 21.60 -11.55
CA LEU A 613 -15.77 20.45 -11.15
C LEU A 613 -16.60 19.16 -11.14
N GLY A 614 -16.08 18.12 -11.79
CA GLY A 614 -16.79 16.85 -11.99
C GLY A 614 -15.84 15.66 -12.10
N TRP A 615 -16.33 14.59 -12.67
CA TRP A 615 -15.68 13.30 -12.75
C TRP A 615 -14.43 13.30 -13.63
N GLU A 616 -13.30 12.78 -13.14
CA GLU A 616 -12.30 12.22 -14.04
C GLU A 616 -12.86 10.97 -14.69
N THR A 617 -12.59 10.75 -15.97
CA THR A 617 -13.13 9.60 -16.70
C THR A 617 -12.04 8.75 -17.34
N THR A 618 -11.98 7.48 -16.94
CA THR A 618 -11.07 6.49 -17.52
C THR A 618 -11.82 5.56 -18.48
N THR A 619 -11.39 5.54 -19.73
CA THR A 619 -11.85 4.57 -20.73
C THR A 619 -10.77 3.53 -20.93
N SER A 620 -11.12 2.25 -20.81
CA SER A 620 -10.16 1.16 -20.97
C SER A 620 -10.64 0.07 -21.91
N ILE A 621 -9.67 -0.58 -22.57
CA ILE A 621 -9.84 -1.78 -23.39
C ILE A 621 -8.89 -2.82 -22.80
N ASN A 622 -9.37 -4.03 -22.58
CA ASN A 622 -8.57 -5.18 -22.17
C ASN A 622 -8.86 -6.37 -23.07
N THR A 623 -7.83 -7.07 -23.51
CA THR A 623 -7.94 -8.33 -24.24
C THR A 623 -7.03 -9.37 -23.61
N GLY A 624 -7.48 -10.63 -23.59
CA GLY A 624 -6.69 -11.67 -22.92
C GLY A 624 -7.10 -13.08 -23.29
N PHE A 625 -6.24 -14.00 -22.90
CA PHE A 625 -6.43 -15.44 -23.07
C PHE A 625 -6.27 -16.15 -21.72
N ASP A 626 -7.16 -17.11 -21.46
CA ASP A 626 -7.01 -18.09 -20.39
C ASP A 626 -6.77 -19.45 -21.01
N ILE A 627 -5.66 -20.09 -20.63
CA ILE A 627 -5.19 -21.35 -21.23
C ILE A 627 -4.97 -22.37 -20.10
N ALA A 628 -5.51 -23.58 -20.28
CA ALA A 628 -5.15 -24.70 -19.42
C ALA A 628 -4.64 -25.87 -20.30
N LEU A 629 -3.51 -26.45 -19.91
CA LEU A 629 -2.88 -27.57 -20.62
C LEU A 629 -2.93 -28.83 -19.75
N TRP A 630 -3.03 -29.99 -20.41
CA TRP A 630 -3.01 -31.32 -19.79
C TRP A 630 -3.96 -31.43 -18.58
N ASN A 631 -5.25 -31.15 -18.81
CA ASN A 631 -6.30 -31.17 -17.79
C ASN A 631 -6.00 -30.26 -16.58
N GLY A 632 -5.49 -29.04 -16.84
CA GLY A 632 -5.23 -28.04 -15.81
C GLY A 632 -3.90 -28.20 -15.10
N ARG A 633 -3.04 -29.13 -15.54
CA ARG A 633 -1.67 -29.26 -14.98
C ARG A 633 -0.85 -27.98 -15.13
N ILE A 634 -1.05 -27.26 -16.24
CA ILE A 634 -0.53 -25.92 -16.43
C ILE A 634 -1.73 -25.00 -16.68
N GLN A 635 -1.82 -23.92 -15.95
CA GLN A 635 -2.80 -22.86 -16.12
C GLN A 635 -2.09 -21.54 -16.37
N SER A 636 -2.53 -20.78 -17.35
CA SER A 636 -1.93 -19.51 -17.71
C SER A 636 -3.01 -18.50 -18.05
N SER A 637 -2.79 -17.26 -17.68
CA SER A 637 -3.56 -16.11 -18.19
C SER A 637 -2.61 -15.06 -18.75
N PHE A 638 -3.02 -14.43 -19.83
CA PHE A 638 -2.31 -13.35 -20.48
C PHE A 638 -3.28 -12.23 -20.80
N ASP A 639 -3.01 -11.02 -20.35
CA ASP A 639 -3.82 -9.83 -20.59
C ASP A 639 -2.96 -8.70 -21.18
N ILE A 640 -3.51 -7.97 -22.14
CA ILE A 640 -2.98 -6.71 -22.68
C ILE A 640 -4.06 -5.66 -22.50
N TYR A 641 -3.67 -4.48 -22.03
CA TYR A 641 -4.62 -3.42 -21.78
C TYR A 641 -4.12 -2.04 -22.20
N TRP A 642 -5.08 -1.17 -22.50
CA TRP A 642 -4.91 0.26 -22.78
C TRP A 642 -5.97 1.02 -21.99
N SER A 643 -5.58 2.07 -21.31
CA SER A 643 -6.51 2.99 -20.66
C SER A 643 -6.12 4.43 -20.93
N LYS A 644 -7.11 5.29 -20.93
CA LYS A 644 -6.99 6.73 -21.16
C LYS A 644 -7.89 7.44 -20.17
N THR A 645 -7.29 8.28 -19.32
CA THR A 645 -8.01 9.11 -18.35
C THR A 645 -8.03 10.54 -18.85
N LYS A 646 -9.19 11.14 -18.87
CA LYS A 646 -9.46 12.52 -19.27
C LYS A 646 -10.08 13.30 -18.13
N ASP A 647 -10.07 14.61 -18.30
CA ASP A 647 -10.71 15.55 -17.39
C ASP A 647 -10.09 15.44 -15.98
N LEU A 648 -8.74 15.33 -15.93
CA LEU A 648 -8.00 15.20 -14.67
C LEU A 648 -8.26 16.41 -13.76
N LEU A 649 -8.34 16.18 -12.47
CA LEU A 649 -8.54 17.19 -11.43
C LEU A 649 -7.22 17.91 -11.14
N LEU A 650 -6.83 18.88 -11.93
CA LEU A 650 -5.56 19.59 -11.81
C LEU A 650 -5.74 21.00 -11.24
N SER A 651 -4.80 21.40 -10.37
CA SER A 651 -4.68 22.78 -9.90
C SER A 651 -3.95 23.62 -10.92
N ARG A 652 -4.54 24.73 -11.32
CA ARG A 652 -3.97 25.73 -12.22
C ARG A 652 -3.62 26.99 -11.44
N SER A 653 -2.38 27.46 -11.61
CA SER A 653 -1.98 28.76 -11.09
C SER A 653 -2.72 29.89 -11.80
N ILE A 654 -3.20 30.83 -11.03
CA ILE A 654 -3.88 32.05 -11.51
C ILE A 654 -3.25 33.29 -10.88
N PRO A 655 -3.37 34.44 -11.53
CA PRO A 655 -2.88 35.70 -10.94
C PRO A 655 -3.54 35.96 -9.59
N THR A 656 -2.74 36.29 -8.58
CA THR A 656 -3.17 36.54 -7.20
C THR A 656 -4.14 37.71 -7.05
N ILE A 657 -4.27 38.55 -8.04
CA ILE A 657 -5.29 39.60 -8.10
C ILE A 657 -6.72 39.04 -8.03
N ASN A 658 -6.92 37.76 -8.31
CA ASN A 658 -8.19 37.06 -8.15
C ASN A 658 -8.50 36.68 -6.69
N GLY A 659 -7.64 37.06 -5.74
CA GLY A 659 -7.75 36.75 -4.33
C GLY A 659 -7.11 35.41 -3.92
N THR A 660 -6.80 34.53 -4.86
CA THR A 660 -6.11 33.27 -4.63
C THR A 660 -5.08 32.97 -5.73
N GLY A 661 -4.08 32.17 -5.42
CA GLY A 661 -3.02 31.83 -6.38
C GLY A 661 -3.34 30.63 -7.29
N SER A 662 -4.44 29.89 -7.03
CA SER A 662 -4.79 28.71 -7.83
C SER A 662 -6.28 28.40 -7.84
N ILE A 663 -6.70 27.63 -8.86
CA ILE A 663 -8.04 27.06 -9.00
C ILE A 663 -7.94 25.60 -9.45
N THR A 664 -8.80 24.73 -8.93
CA THR A 664 -8.89 23.33 -9.40
C THR A 664 -9.92 23.22 -10.53
N GLU A 665 -9.52 22.58 -11.63
CA GLU A 665 -10.33 22.41 -12.83
C GLU A 665 -10.19 20.98 -13.39
N ASN A 666 -11.21 20.50 -14.11
CA ASN A 666 -11.13 19.28 -14.90
C ASN A 666 -10.37 19.56 -16.19
N ARG A 667 -9.10 19.15 -16.26
CA ARG A 667 -8.24 19.36 -17.45
C ARG A 667 -7.11 18.35 -17.50
N GLY A 668 -6.55 18.17 -18.67
CA GLY A 668 -5.44 17.26 -18.87
C GLY A 668 -5.84 15.82 -19.11
N GLN A 669 -4.86 14.99 -19.43
CA GLN A 669 -5.06 13.62 -19.86
C GLN A 669 -3.84 12.77 -19.61
N THR A 670 -4.06 11.53 -19.15
CA THR A 670 -3.05 10.48 -19.04
C THR A 670 -3.41 9.26 -19.89
N ARG A 671 -2.43 8.45 -20.17
CA ARG A 671 -2.57 7.15 -20.85
C ARG A 671 -1.79 6.10 -20.09
N ASN A 672 -2.37 4.92 -19.90
CA ASN A 672 -1.70 3.79 -19.30
C ASN A 672 -1.85 2.55 -20.22
N ARG A 673 -0.77 1.80 -20.42
CA ARG A 673 -0.72 0.60 -21.24
C ARG A 673 0.20 -0.43 -20.62
N GLY A 674 -0.15 -1.69 -20.76
CA GLY A 674 0.67 -2.75 -20.20
C GLY A 674 0.23 -4.14 -20.59
N PHE A 675 0.99 -5.10 -20.11
CA PHE A 675 0.62 -6.50 -20.21
C PHE A 675 0.88 -7.23 -18.89
N GLU A 676 0.14 -8.29 -18.70
CA GLU A 676 0.20 -9.15 -17.51
C GLU A 676 0.25 -10.61 -17.96
N PHE A 677 1.09 -11.38 -17.30
CA PHE A 677 1.23 -12.81 -17.55
C PHE A 677 1.28 -13.56 -16.23
N GLN A 678 0.49 -14.60 -16.13
CA GLN A 678 0.50 -15.52 -14.99
C GLN A 678 0.55 -16.95 -15.52
N ILE A 679 1.37 -17.78 -14.88
CA ILE A 679 1.40 -19.21 -15.11
C ILE A 679 1.53 -19.96 -13.79
N THR A 680 0.69 -20.97 -13.61
CA THR A 680 0.78 -21.92 -12.49
C THR A 680 0.91 -23.31 -13.07
N SER A 681 1.88 -24.10 -12.60
CA SER A 681 2.11 -25.45 -13.07
C SER A 681 2.33 -26.42 -11.91
N ASN A 682 1.70 -27.59 -12.02
CA ASN A 682 1.93 -28.74 -11.18
C ASN A 682 3.02 -29.61 -11.88
N ASN A 683 4.28 -29.33 -11.56
CA ASN A 683 5.45 -29.94 -12.24
C ASN A 683 5.54 -31.43 -11.97
N ILE A 684 5.36 -31.82 -10.70
CA ILE A 684 5.36 -33.21 -10.25
C ILE A 684 4.18 -33.43 -9.32
N THR A 685 3.40 -34.45 -9.59
CA THR A 685 2.28 -34.92 -8.75
C THR A 685 2.45 -36.42 -8.48
N HIS A 686 3.16 -36.73 -7.39
CA HIS A 686 3.35 -38.09 -6.93
C HIS A 686 2.83 -38.25 -5.52
N LYS A 687 2.38 -39.42 -5.10
CA LYS A 687 1.78 -39.68 -3.77
C LYS A 687 2.65 -39.23 -2.59
N SER A 688 3.95 -39.26 -2.74
CA SER A 688 4.90 -38.88 -1.67
C SER A 688 5.62 -37.59 -1.92
N PHE A 689 5.52 -37.01 -3.13
CA PHE A 689 6.21 -35.78 -3.50
C PHE A 689 5.40 -35.00 -4.54
N SER A 690 5.11 -33.75 -4.24
CA SER A 690 4.54 -32.80 -5.21
C SER A 690 5.44 -31.57 -5.34
N TRP A 691 5.45 -30.98 -6.52
CA TRP A 691 6.11 -29.72 -6.79
C TRP A 691 5.23 -28.88 -7.71
N SER A 692 4.87 -27.69 -7.23
CA SER A 692 4.13 -26.69 -7.99
C SER A 692 4.91 -25.39 -8.09
N THR A 693 4.70 -24.67 -9.20
CA THR A 693 5.32 -23.37 -9.46
C THR A 693 4.25 -22.38 -9.90
N SER A 694 4.28 -21.18 -9.34
CA SER A 694 3.48 -20.05 -9.82
C SER A 694 4.41 -18.88 -10.15
N PHE A 695 4.29 -18.33 -11.35
CA PHE A 695 5.07 -17.21 -11.84
C PHE A 695 4.13 -16.10 -12.32
N ASN A 696 4.39 -14.86 -11.91
CA ASN A 696 3.69 -13.66 -12.34
C ASN A 696 4.69 -12.68 -12.94
N LEU A 697 4.26 -12.02 -14.01
CA LEU A 697 5.00 -10.95 -14.67
C LEU A 697 4.01 -9.83 -15.03
N SER A 698 4.36 -8.60 -14.73
CA SER A 698 3.61 -7.43 -15.18
C SER A 698 4.54 -6.31 -15.65
N HIS A 699 4.13 -5.65 -16.70
CA HIS A 699 4.76 -4.45 -17.23
C HIS A 699 3.69 -3.42 -17.53
N TYR A 700 3.93 -2.17 -17.12
CA TYR A 700 3.06 -1.06 -17.48
C TYR A 700 3.85 0.23 -17.69
N ARG A 701 3.27 1.12 -18.46
CA ARG A 701 3.75 2.48 -18.65
C ARG A 701 2.58 3.45 -18.56
N SER A 702 2.60 4.29 -17.53
CA SER A 702 1.70 5.44 -17.40
C SER A 702 2.41 6.65 -17.93
N GLU A 703 1.77 7.43 -18.80
CA GLU A 703 2.37 8.62 -19.41
C GLU A 703 1.37 9.78 -19.46
N ILE A 704 1.90 10.98 -19.30
CA ILE A 704 1.16 12.22 -19.43
C ILE A 704 0.92 12.48 -20.93
N VAL A 705 -0.31 12.77 -21.30
CA VAL A 705 -0.69 13.09 -22.68
C VAL A 705 -0.95 14.60 -22.84
N ASP A 706 -1.52 15.21 -21.79
CA ASP A 706 -1.87 16.62 -21.78
C ASP A 706 -1.95 17.09 -20.32
N VAL A 707 -1.37 18.24 -20.01
CA VAL A 707 -1.47 18.89 -18.69
C VAL A 707 -2.38 20.12 -18.73
N GLY A 708 -3.02 20.37 -19.88
CA GLY A 708 -3.92 21.49 -20.11
C GLY A 708 -3.20 22.83 -20.26
N LEU A 709 -1.90 22.84 -20.57
CA LEU A 709 -1.12 23.99 -20.98
C LEU A 709 -0.88 23.93 -22.49
N TYR A 710 -1.03 25.05 -23.18
CA TYR A 710 -0.92 25.11 -24.63
C TYR A 710 -0.06 26.30 -25.07
N ASP A 711 0.73 26.11 -26.15
CA ASP A 711 1.45 27.16 -26.79
C ASP A 711 0.51 28.06 -27.62
N ALA A 712 1.07 29.09 -28.27
CA ALA A 712 0.30 30.03 -29.11
C ALA A 712 -0.37 29.36 -30.32
N ASN A 713 0.05 28.16 -30.71
CA ASN A 713 -0.51 27.36 -31.81
C ASN A 713 -1.53 26.32 -31.33
N GLY A 714 -1.85 26.29 -30.03
CA GLY A 714 -2.76 25.32 -29.43
C GLY A 714 -2.16 23.91 -29.23
N LYS A 715 -0.83 23.78 -29.32
CA LYS A 715 -0.16 22.50 -29.04
C LYS A 715 0.08 22.35 -27.54
N PRO A 716 -0.18 21.18 -26.93
CA PRO A 716 0.14 20.92 -25.53
C PRO A 716 1.62 21.10 -25.26
N VAL A 717 1.96 21.74 -24.12
CA VAL A 717 3.32 21.96 -23.64
C VAL A 717 3.50 21.41 -22.23
N ASP A 718 4.76 21.12 -21.87
CA ASP A 718 5.14 20.60 -20.57
C ASP A 718 4.90 21.62 -19.46
N ASP A 719 4.56 21.13 -18.27
CA ASP A 719 4.62 21.90 -17.02
C ASP A 719 5.93 21.55 -16.29
N VAL A 720 6.99 22.28 -16.65
CA VAL A 720 8.32 22.06 -16.09
C VAL A 720 8.36 22.35 -14.58
N ALA A 721 7.57 23.33 -14.11
CA ALA A 721 7.50 23.70 -12.70
C ALA A 721 6.92 22.57 -11.82
N SER A 722 5.92 21.89 -12.34
CA SER A 722 5.32 20.71 -11.70
C SER A 722 6.04 19.40 -12.04
N LYS A 723 7.07 19.44 -12.87
CA LYS A 723 7.78 18.27 -13.42
C LYS A 723 6.87 17.31 -14.20
N TRP A 724 5.90 17.85 -14.93
CA TRP A 724 4.98 17.10 -15.77
C TRP A 724 5.35 17.23 -17.25
N PHE A 725 5.88 16.16 -17.81
CA PHE A 725 6.39 16.11 -19.19
C PHE A 725 5.49 15.25 -20.06
N ILE A 726 5.10 15.77 -21.22
CA ILE A 726 4.23 15.06 -22.18
C ILE A 726 5.00 13.89 -22.80
N GLY A 727 4.40 12.71 -22.78
CA GLY A 727 4.99 11.46 -23.25
C GLY A 727 5.84 10.73 -22.21
N GLU A 728 6.07 11.34 -21.04
CA GLU A 728 6.84 10.74 -19.95
C GLU A 728 5.95 10.24 -18.80
N PRO A 729 6.47 9.35 -17.94
CA PRO A 729 5.75 8.89 -16.75
C PRO A 729 5.34 10.04 -15.82
N ILE A 730 4.25 9.83 -15.07
CA ILE A 730 3.71 10.82 -14.12
C ILE A 730 4.75 11.25 -13.09
N ASN A 731 5.57 10.31 -12.60
CA ASN A 731 6.61 10.58 -11.61
C ASN A 731 7.98 10.36 -12.22
N VAL A 732 8.58 11.43 -12.71
CA VAL A 732 9.95 11.43 -13.21
C VAL A 732 10.88 12.17 -12.26
N ASN A 733 12.12 11.71 -12.17
CA ASN A 733 13.20 12.40 -11.50
C ASN A 733 13.79 13.40 -12.49
N TYR A 734 13.40 14.66 -12.40
CA TYR A 734 13.88 15.74 -13.25
C TYR A 734 14.81 16.64 -12.43
N ASP A 735 16.10 16.62 -12.78
CA ASP A 735 17.15 17.31 -12.03
C ASP A 735 18.42 17.42 -12.89
N TYR A 736 19.44 18.08 -12.37
CA TYR A 736 20.79 18.01 -12.94
C TYR A 736 21.37 16.61 -12.74
N LYS A 737 21.93 16.04 -13.79
CA LYS A 737 22.55 14.73 -13.71
C LYS A 737 23.99 14.84 -13.22
N ILE A 738 24.26 14.34 -12.02
CA ILE A 738 25.62 14.24 -11.48
C ILE A 738 26.40 13.18 -12.28
N ILE A 739 27.60 13.54 -12.75
CA ILE A 739 28.50 12.66 -13.52
C ILE A 739 29.83 12.40 -12.81
N GLY A 740 30.05 12.99 -11.64
CA GLY A 740 31.21 12.77 -10.80
C GLY A 740 31.54 13.96 -9.92
N VAL A 741 32.81 14.07 -9.58
CA VAL A 741 33.40 15.15 -8.79
C VAL A 741 34.56 15.77 -9.57
N TRP A 742 34.66 17.10 -9.61
CA TRP A 742 35.77 17.78 -10.24
C TRP A 742 37.11 17.41 -9.58
N GLN A 743 38.12 17.01 -10.38
CA GLN A 743 39.44 16.60 -9.92
C GLN A 743 40.46 17.75 -10.11
N ILE A 744 41.57 17.67 -9.38
CA ILE A 744 42.67 18.64 -9.52
C ILE A 744 43.23 18.66 -10.94
N ALA A 745 43.33 17.51 -11.58
CA ALA A 745 43.80 17.32 -12.94
C ALA A 745 42.72 16.75 -13.85
N ASP A 746 41.52 17.32 -13.79
CA ASP A 746 40.41 16.91 -14.65
C ASP A 746 40.78 17.20 -16.11
N PRO A 747 40.60 16.22 -17.03
CA PRO A 747 40.91 16.47 -18.47
C PRO A 747 40.17 17.64 -19.07
N SER A 748 38.97 17.97 -18.54
CA SER A 748 38.20 19.16 -18.94
C SER A 748 38.56 20.42 -18.14
N ASN A 749 39.37 20.30 -17.07
CA ASN A 749 39.90 21.42 -16.28
C ASN A 749 41.33 21.10 -15.76
N PRO A 750 42.33 21.03 -16.63
CA PRO A 750 43.68 20.55 -16.28
C PRO A 750 44.44 21.49 -15.35
N THR A 751 44.03 22.73 -15.21
CA THR A 751 44.71 23.74 -14.35
C THR A 751 44.29 23.62 -12.89
N GLY A 752 43.20 22.89 -12.58
CA GLY A 752 42.62 22.82 -11.23
C GLY A 752 42.06 24.16 -10.74
N GLN A 753 42.02 25.19 -11.61
CA GLN A 753 41.35 26.46 -11.33
C GLN A 753 39.90 26.39 -11.82
N GLN A 754 39.09 27.39 -11.48
CA GLN A 754 37.75 27.48 -12.01
C GLN A 754 37.82 27.54 -13.57
N ASP A 755 37.10 26.60 -14.22
CA ASP A 755 36.96 26.66 -15.69
C ASP A 755 36.15 27.91 -16.06
N PRO A 756 36.65 28.78 -16.96
CA PRO A 756 35.93 29.97 -17.37
C PRO A 756 34.57 29.68 -18.05
N ASN A 757 34.39 28.46 -18.57
CA ASN A 757 33.14 28.04 -19.20
C ASN A 757 32.15 27.41 -18.23
N TYR A 758 32.61 27.05 -17.02
CA TYR A 758 31.76 26.40 -16.02
C TYR A 758 31.89 27.07 -14.66
N ARG A 759 30.85 27.72 -14.20
CA ARG A 759 30.76 28.19 -12.81
C ARG A 759 30.92 27.03 -11.85
N ASN A 760 31.67 27.29 -10.77
CA ASN A 760 31.81 26.28 -9.69
C ASN A 760 32.52 24.98 -10.08
N SER A 761 33.41 24.99 -11.05
CA SER A 761 34.25 23.85 -11.47
C SER A 761 35.50 23.65 -10.59
N TYR A 762 35.40 23.92 -9.30
CA TYR A 762 36.50 23.74 -8.36
C TYR A 762 36.73 22.28 -8.01
N PRO A 763 37.99 21.83 -7.80
CA PRO A 763 38.28 20.48 -7.33
C PRO A 763 37.50 20.11 -6.07
N GLY A 764 36.92 18.92 -6.06
CA GLY A 764 36.06 18.45 -5.00
C GLY A 764 34.60 18.86 -5.11
N TYR A 765 34.20 19.69 -6.06
CA TYR A 765 32.78 20.04 -6.31
C TYR A 765 32.10 19.00 -7.16
N VAL A 766 30.78 18.93 -7.04
CA VAL A 766 29.94 18.07 -7.90
C VAL A 766 30.09 18.49 -9.37
N LYS A 767 30.30 17.52 -10.24
CA LYS A 767 30.37 17.70 -11.69
C LYS A 767 29.05 17.28 -12.33
N TYR A 768 28.42 18.20 -13.04
CA TYR A 768 27.14 17.97 -13.71
C TYR A 768 27.33 17.66 -15.20
N LEU A 769 26.32 16.98 -15.76
CA LEU A 769 26.22 16.83 -17.22
C LEU A 769 25.77 18.16 -17.83
N ASP A 770 26.60 18.72 -18.64
CA ASP A 770 26.27 19.84 -19.53
C ASP A 770 25.63 19.26 -20.82
N VAL A 771 24.39 19.62 -21.06
CA VAL A 771 23.59 19.08 -22.17
C VAL A 771 23.75 19.90 -23.44
N ASP A 772 23.94 21.23 -23.32
CA ASP A 772 23.97 22.14 -24.45
C ASP A 772 25.37 22.70 -24.77
N GLY A 773 26.38 22.39 -23.95
CA GLY A 773 27.79 22.79 -24.17
C GLY A 773 28.12 24.22 -23.74
N ASN A 774 27.27 24.80 -22.88
CA ASN A 774 27.46 26.12 -22.30
C ASN A 774 27.80 26.02 -20.78
N ASP A 775 27.52 27.07 -20.02
CA ASP A 775 27.58 26.98 -18.54
C ASP A 775 26.38 26.23 -18.00
N ILE A 776 26.54 25.61 -16.84
CA ILE A 776 25.42 24.87 -16.17
C ILE A 776 24.29 25.85 -15.84
N THR A 777 23.14 25.60 -16.42
CA THR A 777 21.93 26.40 -16.29
C THR A 777 20.70 25.49 -16.02
N THR A 778 19.54 26.08 -15.86
CA THR A 778 18.29 25.27 -15.73
C THR A 778 17.95 24.48 -17.00
N ALA A 779 18.59 24.80 -18.17
CA ALA A 779 18.42 24.02 -19.39
C ALA A 779 19.10 22.65 -19.35
N ASP A 780 20.08 22.45 -18.44
CA ASP A 780 20.81 21.19 -18.26
C ASP A 780 20.09 20.19 -17.40
N LYS A 781 18.97 20.60 -16.84
CA LYS A 781 18.09 19.62 -16.14
C LYS A 781 17.52 18.61 -17.11
N THR A 782 17.60 17.34 -16.75
CA THR A 782 17.15 16.24 -17.60
C THR A 782 16.37 15.21 -16.80
N ILE A 783 15.60 14.38 -17.48
CA ILE A 783 14.91 13.24 -16.86
C ILE A 783 15.94 12.14 -16.62
N ILE A 784 16.29 11.92 -15.35
CA ILE A 784 17.27 10.92 -14.91
C ILE A 784 16.65 9.52 -14.87
N GLY A 785 15.34 9.43 -14.59
CA GLY A 785 14.61 8.19 -14.51
C GLY A 785 13.22 8.36 -13.91
N SER A 786 12.62 7.26 -13.49
CA SER A 786 11.31 7.26 -12.84
C SER A 786 11.33 6.36 -11.60
N ALA A 787 10.60 6.77 -10.59
CA ALA A 787 10.38 6.00 -9.37
C ALA A 787 9.47 4.78 -9.58
N ILE A 788 8.85 4.65 -10.73
CA ILE A 788 7.91 3.58 -11.05
C ILE A 788 8.67 2.41 -11.68
N PRO A 789 8.57 1.18 -11.13
CA PRO A 789 9.21 0.01 -11.73
C PRO A 789 8.59 -0.28 -13.11
N LYS A 790 9.45 -0.55 -14.10
CA LYS A 790 9.01 -0.95 -15.44
C LYS A 790 8.52 -2.39 -15.48
N VAL A 791 9.11 -3.27 -14.68
CA VAL A 791 8.79 -4.70 -14.64
C VAL A 791 8.68 -5.16 -13.20
N ASN A 792 7.58 -5.85 -12.88
CA ASN A 792 7.38 -6.55 -11.62
C ASN A 792 7.25 -8.05 -11.90
N MET A 793 7.99 -8.86 -11.15
CA MET A 793 7.99 -10.32 -11.27
C MET A 793 7.87 -10.97 -9.90
N SER A 794 7.24 -12.13 -9.88
CA SER A 794 7.26 -12.99 -8.70
C SER A 794 7.30 -14.46 -9.11
N LEU A 795 7.92 -15.27 -8.29
CA LEU A 795 8.05 -16.72 -8.49
C LEU A 795 7.85 -17.43 -7.15
N MET A 796 6.84 -18.30 -7.09
CA MET A 796 6.60 -19.17 -5.95
C MET A 796 6.81 -20.63 -6.33
N ASN A 797 7.61 -21.34 -5.58
CA ASN A 797 7.74 -22.79 -5.66
C ASN A 797 7.26 -23.41 -4.36
N THR A 798 6.41 -24.41 -4.46
CA THR A 798 5.94 -25.21 -3.32
C THR A 798 6.31 -26.66 -3.55
N PHE A 799 7.00 -27.22 -2.58
CA PHE A 799 7.43 -28.63 -2.55
C PHE A 799 6.74 -29.31 -1.36
N GLU A 800 6.08 -30.40 -1.62
CA GLU A 800 5.50 -31.23 -0.57
C GLU A 800 6.16 -32.60 -0.63
N TYR A 801 6.71 -33.03 0.51
CA TYR A 801 7.27 -34.36 0.67
C TYR A 801 6.70 -35.03 1.90
N LYS A 802 5.82 -36.01 1.70
CA LYS A 802 5.06 -36.67 2.77
C LYS A 802 4.26 -35.63 3.59
N ASN A 803 4.74 -35.34 4.79
CA ASN A 803 4.12 -34.42 5.74
C ASN A 803 4.80 -33.04 5.80
N PHE A 804 5.89 -32.86 5.06
CA PHE A 804 6.61 -31.59 4.99
C PHE A 804 6.15 -30.78 3.79
N THR A 805 6.02 -29.47 3.98
CA THR A 805 5.77 -28.50 2.93
C THR A 805 6.87 -27.44 2.97
N LEU A 806 7.56 -27.22 1.86
CA LEU A 806 8.52 -26.14 1.69
C LEU A 806 8.01 -25.19 0.61
N SER A 807 7.83 -23.92 0.97
CA SER A 807 7.48 -22.86 0.02
C SER A 807 8.61 -21.84 -0.06
N VAL A 808 9.00 -21.45 -1.27
CA VAL A 808 10.00 -20.40 -1.53
C VAL A 808 9.39 -19.38 -2.46
N PHE A 809 9.38 -18.13 -2.02
CA PHE A 809 8.79 -17.02 -2.77
C PHE A 809 9.84 -15.95 -3.06
N LEU A 810 9.98 -15.60 -4.34
CA LEU A 810 10.89 -14.58 -4.83
C LEU A 810 10.10 -13.44 -5.45
N THR A 811 10.59 -12.20 -5.26
CA THR A 811 10.07 -11.01 -5.93
C THR A 811 11.19 -10.22 -6.58
N ALA A 812 10.90 -9.55 -7.69
CA ALA A 812 11.83 -8.64 -8.34
C ALA A 812 11.09 -7.44 -8.90
N GLN A 813 11.74 -6.27 -8.79
CA GLN A 813 11.31 -5.02 -9.43
C GLN A 813 12.50 -4.44 -10.20
N LEU A 814 12.26 -4.06 -11.45
CA LEU A 814 13.32 -3.60 -12.36
C LEU A 814 12.92 -2.31 -13.08
N GLY A 815 13.92 -1.47 -13.35
CA GLY A 815 13.81 -0.28 -14.18
C GLY A 815 13.31 0.95 -13.44
N GLN A 816 13.50 1.02 -12.13
CA GLN A 816 13.20 2.16 -11.28
C GLN A 816 14.47 2.92 -10.85
N THR A 817 14.31 4.20 -10.59
CA THR A 817 15.39 5.09 -10.14
C THR A 817 14.87 5.99 -9.03
N HIS A 818 15.56 6.05 -7.91
CA HIS A 818 15.16 6.82 -6.75
C HIS A 818 16.26 7.75 -6.26
N LEU A 819 15.84 8.80 -5.56
CA LEU A 819 16.69 9.64 -4.75
C LEU A 819 17.30 8.82 -3.61
N ASN A 820 18.62 8.89 -3.44
CA ASN A 820 19.30 8.38 -2.26
C ASN A 820 19.54 9.50 -1.25
N ALA A 821 18.62 9.68 -0.32
CA ALA A 821 18.68 10.73 0.68
C ALA A 821 19.87 10.61 1.67
N LEU A 822 20.53 9.45 1.70
CA LEU A 822 21.75 9.30 2.51
C LEU A 822 22.92 10.13 1.96
N TYR A 823 22.90 10.50 0.65
CA TYR A 823 23.92 11.34 -0.01
C TYR A 823 23.60 12.84 0.05
N ASP A 824 22.82 13.28 1.03
CA ASP A 824 22.50 14.70 1.19
C ASP A 824 23.78 15.55 1.35
N THR A 825 23.89 16.64 0.56
CA THR A 825 24.99 17.63 0.57
C THR A 825 24.57 18.98 1.16
N SER A 826 23.48 19.00 1.96
CA SER A 826 22.94 20.25 2.52
C SER A 826 23.96 21.03 3.34
N HIS A 827 23.73 22.33 3.53
CA HIS A 827 24.57 23.30 4.26
C HIS A 827 25.03 22.85 5.65
N ASN A 828 24.25 22.01 6.30
CA ASN A 828 24.52 21.59 7.67
C ASN A 828 25.19 20.20 7.74
N SER A 829 25.80 19.78 6.64
CA SER A 829 26.38 18.43 6.55
C SER A 829 27.43 18.15 7.63
N TYR A 830 28.19 19.15 8.06
CA TYR A 830 29.16 19.04 9.14
C TYR A 830 28.55 18.97 10.55
N ARG A 831 27.27 19.32 10.71
CA ARG A 831 26.52 19.27 11.98
C ARG A 831 25.74 17.98 12.16
N GLN A 832 25.75 17.14 11.14
CA GLN A 832 25.01 15.89 11.13
C GLN A 832 25.95 14.73 10.88
N ASN A 833 25.65 13.59 11.49
CA ASN A 833 26.27 12.34 11.08
C ASN A 833 25.73 11.94 9.70
N ARG A 834 26.44 11.04 9.04
CA ARG A 834 26.00 10.36 7.83
C ARG A 834 26.62 8.96 7.76
N PHE A 835 26.15 8.16 6.84
CA PHE A 835 26.81 6.89 6.57
C PHE A 835 28.24 7.14 6.08
N LEU A 836 29.10 6.16 6.26
CA LEU A 836 30.49 6.26 5.84
C LEU A 836 30.57 6.45 4.34
N VAL A 837 30.81 7.69 3.90
CA VAL A 837 31.02 8.04 2.49
C VAL A 837 32.50 8.14 2.16
N ASP A 838 32.84 7.75 0.96
CA ASP A 838 34.15 7.99 0.36
C ASP A 838 34.15 9.39 -0.26
N PHE A 839 34.48 10.41 0.56
CA PHE A 839 34.46 11.82 0.12
C PHE A 839 35.81 12.25 -0.46
N TRP A 840 35.74 13.23 -1.37
CA TRP A 840 36.90 13.73 -2.06
C TRP A 840 37.80 14.56 -1.13
N THR A 841 39.11 14.30 -1.22
CA THR A 841 40.18 15.19 -0.73
C THR A 841 41.32 15.18 -1.74
N PRO A 842 42.29 16.11 -1.69
CA PRO A 842 43.45 16.09 -2.59
C PRO A 842 44.21 14.75 -2.53
N GLU A 843 44.25 14.08 -1.38
CA GLU A 843 44.90 12.78 -1.15
C GLU A 843 44.00 11.59 -1.48
N ASN A 844 42.69 11.83 -1.63
CA ASN A 844 41.68 10.83 -1.97
C ASN A 844 40.80 11.32 -3.14
N PRO A 845 41.30 11.32 -4.37
CA PRO A 845 40.60 11.85 -5.53
C PRO A 845 39.49 10.89 -6.01
N THR A 846 38.39 10.82 -5.27
CA THR A 846 37.23 9.97 -5.58
C THR A 846 36.20 10.72 -6.42
N ASN A 847 35.38 9.97 -7.18
CA ASN A 847 34.18 10.47 -7.84
C ASN A 847 32.89 10.12 -7.09
N SER A 848 32.98 9.45 -5.91
CA SER A 848 31.83 8.90 -5.20
C SER A 848 31.03 9.97 -4.46
N TYR A 849 31.71 10.95 -3.83
CA TYR A 849 31.10 11.99 -3.04
C TYR A 849 31.96 13.25 -3.06
N PRO A 850 31.39 14.47 -3.13
CA PRO A 850 32.16 15.70 -3.14
C PRO A 850 32.95 15.91 -1.86
N LYS A 851 33.86 16.90 -1.86
CA LYS A 851 34.59 17.32 -0.66
C LYS A 851 33.59 17.74 0.41
N ASN A 852 33.97 17.55 1.67
CA ASN A 852 33.22 18.11 2.77
C ASN A 852 33.48 19.62 2.88
N SER A 853 32.43 20.41 3.08
CA SER A 853 32.50 21.87 3.19
C SER A 853 31.50 22.38 4.22
N LEU A 854 31.79 23.50 4.85
CA LEU A 854 30.86 24.23 5.72
C LEU A 854 29.72 24.88 4.94
N ASN A 855 29.98 25.18 3.68
CA ASN A 855 29.03 25.81 2.78
C ASN A 855 28.42 24.77 1.85
N SER A 856 27.27 25.04 1.30
CA SER A 856 26.62 24.20 0.28
C SER A 856 27.19 24.37 -1.13
N ASP A 857 28.25 25.16 -1.24
CA ASP A 857 28.89 25.49 -2.49
C ASP A 857 29.45 24.30 -3.28
N VAL A 858 29.71 23.19 -2.62
CA VAL A 858 30.19 21.94 -3.25
C VAL A 858 29.14 21.26 -4.17
N ASN A 859 27.88 21.61 -4.05
CA ASN A 859 26.77 21.20 -4.90
C ASN A 859 25.90 22.42 -5.22
N PRO A 860 26.44 23.38 -5.99
CA PRO A 860 25.85 24.70 -6.13
C PRO A 860 24.45 24.71 -6.75
N GLU A 861 24.17 23.75 -7.62
CA GLU A 861 22.83 23.61 -8.23
C GLU A 861 21.87 22.79 -7.38
N GLY A 862 22.31 22.27 -6.23
CA GLY A 862 21.47 21.48 -5.32
C GLY A 862 20.97 20.17 -5.90
N ALA A 863 21.71 19.58 -6.84
CA ALA A 863 21.31 18.33 -7.49
C ALA A 863 21.24 17.18 -6.49
N SER A 864 20.27 16.32 -6.68
CA SER A 864 20.09 15.13 -5.86
C SER A 864 20.84 13.93 -6.43
N PHE A 865 21.25 13.02 -5.54
CA PHE A 865 21.88 11.76 -5.93
C PHE A 865 20.81 10.71 -6.25
N TYR A 866 20.74 10.28 -7.50
CA TYR A 866 19.80 9.27 -7.97
C TYR A 866 20.50 7.97 -8.30
N GLU A 867 19.95 6.87 -7.83
CA GLU A 867 20.46 5.52 -8.08
C GLU A 867 19.35 4.59 -8.57
N LYS A 868 19.74 3.51 -9.26
CA LYS A 868 18.82 2.43 -9.61
C LYS A 868 18.51 1.60 -8.38
N THR A 869 17.22 1.34 -8.17
CA THR A 869 16.71 0.52 -7.06
C THR A 869 16.20 -0.84 -7.53
N ASP A 870 16.76 -1.35 -8.63
CA ASP A 870 16.46 -2.68 -9.12
C ASP A 870 16.85 -3.75 -8.08
N PHE A 871 15.98 -4.73 -7.84
CA PHE A 871 16.28 -5.79 -6.89
C PHE A 871 15.65 -7.14 -7.25
N LEU A 872 16.27 -8.20 -6.77
CA LEU A 872 15.71 -9.55 -6.64
C LEU A 872 15.79 -9.95 -5.17
N ARG A 873 14.65 -10.36 -4.60
CA ARG A 873 14.54 -10.71 -3.18
C ARG A 873 14.00 -12.12 -2.99
N ILE A 874 14.61 -12.89 -2.09
CA ILE A 874 14.00 -14.07 -1.49
C ILE A 874 13.10 -13.56 -0.37
N SER A 875 11.83 -13.32 -0.72
CA SER A 875 10.88 -12.58 0.14
C SER A 875 10.31 -13.44 1.24
N ASP A 876 10.15 -14.76 0.99
CA ASP A 876 9.52 -15.66 1.96
C ASP A 876 10.02 -17.10 1.75
N VAL A 877 10.40 -17.76 2.85
CA VAL A 877 10.73 -19.19 2.88
C VAL A 877 9.98 -19.81 4.05
N THR A 878 9.03 -20.68 3.75
CA THR A 878 8.19 -21.35 4.77
C THR A 878 8.42 -22.85 4.74
N LEU A 879 8.77 -23.41 5.89
CA LEU A 879 8.83 -24.85 6.11
C LEU A 879 7.73 -25.26 7.08
N GLY A 880 6.81 -26.10 6.61
CA GLY A 880 5.67 -26.60 7.37
C GLY A 880 5.77 -28.13 7.63
N TYR A 881 5.19 -28.58 8.75
CA TYR A 881 5.03 -29.98 9.06
C TYR A 881 3.60 -30.27 9.51
N ASN A 882 2.90 -31.10 8.77
CA ASN A 882 1.56 -31.57 9.08
C ASN A 882 1.64 -32.89 9.87
N PHE A 883 1.24 -32.87 11.13
CA PHE A 883 1.27 -34.06 11.96
C PHE A 883 0.33 -35.15 11.43
N PRO A 884 0.78 -36.41 11.31
CA PRO A 884 -0.06 -37.51 10.84
C PRO A 884 -1.28 -37.71 11.73
N GLN A 885 -2.47 -37.87 11.14
CA GLN A 885 -3.70 -38.12 11.91
C GLN A 885 -3.60 -39.31 12.86
N GLN A 886 -2.77 -40.29 12.55
CA GLN A 886 -2.55 -41.45 13.41
C GLN A 886 -1.99 -41.07 14.79
N TRP A 887 -1.12 -40.06 14.86
CA TRP A 887 -0.57 -39.55 16.12
C TRP A 887 -1.61 -38.76 16.94
N LEU A 888 -2.57 -38.16 16.25
CA LEU A 888 -3.61 -37.32 16.86
C LEU A 888 -4.86 -38.12 17.31
N ARG A 889 -5.00 -39.37 16.90
CA ARG A 889 -6.19 -40.20 17.16
C ARG A 889 -6.59 -40.32 18.64
N ARG A 890 -5.63 -40.21 19.57
CA ARG A 890 -5.87 -40.28 21.02
C ARG A 890 -6.08 -38.90 21.65
N THR A 891 -6.13 -37.84 20.88
CA THR A 891 -6.34 -36.45 21.32
C THR A 891 -7.66 -35.92 20.75
N PHE A 892 -8.11 -34.78 21.26
CA PHE A 892 -9.22 -34.05 20.69
C PHE A 892 -8.83 -33.25 19.42
N ILE A 893 -7.53 -33.20 19.11
CA ILE A 893 -6.96 -32.46 17.97
C ILE A 893 -7.13 -33.28 16.69
N LYS A 894 -7.81 -32.74 15.70
CA LYS A 894 -8.02 -33.37 14.39
C LYS A 894 -6.93 -33.05 13.38
N ARG A 895 -6.35 -31.87 13.45
CA ARG A 895 -5.25 -31.40 12.60
C ARG A 895 -4.29 -30.57 13.45
N LEU A 896 -3.00 -30.81 13.29
CA LEU A 896 -1.93 -30.00 13.87
C LEU A 896 -0.92 -29.71 12.76
N ASN A 897 -0.62 -28.45 12.56
CA ASN A 897 0.42 -27.98 11.64
C ASN A 897 1.40 -27.13 12.46
N LEU A 898 2.69 -27.37 12.26
CA LEU A 898 3.77 -26.53 12.78
C LEU A 898 4.54 -25.97 11.59
N TYR A 899 4.83 -24.68 11.60
CA TYR A 899 5.63 -24.07 10.54
C TYR A 899 6.67 -23.10 11.08
N MET A 900 7.72 -22.93 10.30
CA MET A 900 8.75 -21.91 10.46
C MET A 900 8.79 -21.09 9.17
N ASN A 901 8.77 -19.77 9.31
CA ASN A 901 8.79 -18.84 8.20
C ASN A 901 9.95 -17.84 8.36
N ILE A 902 10.71 -17.62 7.29
CA ILE A 902 11.79 -16.62 7.24
C ILE A 902 11.43 -15.64 6.13
N LYS A 903 11.43 -14.34 6.46
CA LYS A 903 11.11 -13.26 5.54
C LYS A 903 12.35 -12.45 5.19
N ASN A 904 12.37 -11.92 3.94
CA ASN A 904 13.45 -11.09 3.43
C ASN A 904 14.83 -11.73 3.65
N LEU A 905 14.94 -13.04 3.37
CA LEU A 905 16.16 -13.83 3.64
C LEU A 905 17.39 -13.26 2.93
N ALA A 906 17.22 -12.75 1.71
CA ALA A 906 18.30 -12.13 0.95
C ALA A 906 17.72 -11.17 -0.09
N THR A 907 18.43 -10.05 -0.32
CA THR A 907 18.12 -9.07 -1.38
C THR A 907 19.39 -8.85 -2.21
N ILE A 908 19.29 -9.05 -3.52
CA ILE A 908 20.34 -8.77 -4.49
C ILE A 908 19.97 -7.46 -5.17
N THR A 909 20.79 -6.44 -4.98
CA THR A 909 20.55 -5.08 -5.51
C THR A 909 21.87 -4.34 -5.68
N GLY A 910 21.89 -3.36 -6.57
CA GLY A 910 22.98 -2.37 -6.67
C GLY A 910 22.71 -1.09 -5.87
N TRP A 911 21.58 -1.02 -5.17
CA TRP A 911 21.21 0.12 -4.33
C TRP A 911 22.13 0.23 -3.11
N THR A 912 22.65 1.42 -2.85
CA THR A 912 23.55 1.68 -1.72
C THR A 912 22.82 2.18 -0.47
N GLY A 913 21.53 2.51 -0.58
CA GLY A 913 20.67 2.87 0.55
C GLY A 913 20.22 1.66 1.38
N MET A 914 19.27 1.88 2.27
CA MET A 914 18.83 0.83 3.22
C MET A 914 18.08 -0.30 2.53
N ASP A 915 16.88 -0.07 2.08
CA ASP A 915 16.06 -1.08 1.39
C ASP A 915 15.57 -0.52 0.05
N PRO A 916 15.80 -1.22 -1.08
CA PRO A 916 15.40 -0.72 -2.40
C PRO A 916 13.88 -0.62 -2.60
N GLU A 917 13.08 -1.20 -1.71
CA GLU A 917 11.62 -1.16 -1.74
C GLU A 917 11.05 -0.02 -0.86
N PHE A 918 11.78 0.44 0.15
CA PHE A 918 11.42 1.58 0.99
C PHE A 918 11.84 2.89 0.32
N LEU A 919 10.93 3.50 -0.42
CA LEU A 919 11.20 4.55 -1.39
C LEU A 919 10.91 5.96 -0.88
N ASN A 920 10.64 6.16 0.39
CA ASN A 920 10.42 7.47 0.97
C ASN A 920 11.44 7.77 2.05
N ASP A 921 11.91 9.02 2.07
CA ASP A 921 12.79 9.64 3.07
C ASP A 921 12.19 9.66 4.49
N GLN A 922 11.03 9.07 4.68
CA GLN A 922 10.35 8.93 5.95
C GLN A 922 10.50 7.48 6.46
N LEU A 923 11.59 7.27 7.12
CA LEU A 923 11.80 6.13 8.01
C LEU A 923 11.15 6.40 9.36
#